data_0b74f31519f2b7b44513f76f4a451ee1
#
_entry.id   0b74f31519f2b7b44513f76f4a451ee1
#
_cell.length_a   1.000
_cell.length_b   1.000
_cell.length_c   1.000
_cell.angle_alpha   90.00
_cell.angle_beta   90.00
_cell.angle_gamma   90.00
#
_symmetry.space_group_name_H-M   'P 1'
#
loop_
_entity.id
_entity.type
_entity.pdbx_description
1 polymer ?
#
loop_
_entity_poly.entity_id
_entity_poly.type
_entity_poly.pdbx_seq_one_letter_code
_entity_poly.pdbx_strand_id
1 'polypeptide(L)'
;MFEHCLRRGVAALLLACAILASAPAQARLHLVKPGQVPELEAGEGFLVVGVDSNMPLSRVRVRKDGAMFGGGDMANVPEGRSLRLYALPAGRYEWAQLDPFRFFYYNLRDDPEFEFVVEAGKINYAGDLQFRAATVQDSRIHVSNRGLGVIDWLKKEHPTVYAGYPLAYTGLYPDPFPDFYRDEAAKAGAGPAGAQPFRAPPKPGPLPLTVEQLWKDDRVLSARINPAGTLIAVHVHAADKRWDVELIDLAAGEVSTLATSDTAFGELAWASDGTILMPVSEEGFEEIHVARIGQPVGGKRSITRIKLPRKGVVIDTLPGDDDHILLATWGERGDLLVHRVDISSEAAVRSFRYRLNERLNYGVDDARAWYTDGQSRLRLAVAMRKDKNAPKEEAGEDSQGPAMKRVLMYGRDGAYREIMEIEDEEPFSPQGLSADGSLIYGITEKDRAQRDLVVLDPATRTITRTVFSKPGTDVVGTIFDEARELVGVTYYQGGLLVSDYFDTDRSAQLKMLQNTFPGKTVVVGGRSRDGKQMLLWVEAGDQPAQLYHLDVAARSASLIDETKPDLKPAALAPSTAFTFKGVDGTSLEAFITLPRRAGKVPLIVFPHGGPIGVSDRLHYDPEVQFLASLGYAVLRVNFRGSEGYGKAFREAGYREYGTGIEDDIDAAIRHAVAHYPVDASRMCAVGSSYGGYSSLVMAIRWPDRFRCAISIAGVSDRILFFTASDSARDKTTRKEMERLIGNPHTDLEAMKASSPIYHYKDLKLPVMIVHGTEDYRVDYEHARRLQRMLEIDGRPPIGLVFEHEGHGIEKKENLQTMWSGIAGFLQTYLDAPPGSGGTVGH
;
A
#
# COMPACT_ATOMS: atom_id res chain seq x y z
N MET A 1 71.68 -1.15 -38.21
CA MET A 1 70.79 -0.77 -37.13
C MET A 1 69.37 -0.47 -37.71
N PHE A 2 69.17 -0.25 -39.00
CA PHE A 2 67.86 0.03 -39.58
C PHE A 2 67.05 -1.25 -39.91
N GLU A 3 67.64 -2.37 -40.24
CA GLU A 3 66.95 -3.63 -40.57
C GLU A 3 66.35 -4.35 -39.35
N HIS A 4 66.89 -4.14 -38.15
CA HIS A 4 66.37 -4.75 -36.94
C HIS A 4 65.13 -4.05 -36.37
N CYS A 5 64.92 -2.75 -36.64
CA CYS A 5 63.67 -2.01 -36.29
C CYS A 5 62.50 -2.33 -37.18
N LEU A 6 62.76 -2.59 -38.48
CA LEU A 6 61.64 -2.94 -39.41
C LEU A 6 61.02 -4.31 -39.12
N ARG A 7 61.86 -5.31 -38.77
CA ARG A 7 61.36 -6.66 -38.48
C ARG A 7 60.57 -6.74 -37.14
N ARG A 8 60.89 -5.91 -36.14
CA ARG A 8 60.11 -5.81 -34.90
C ARG A 8 58.79 -5.02 -35.09
N GLY A 9 58.80 -4.02 -35.93
CA GLY A 9 57.57 -3.27 -36.28
C GLY A 9 56.54 -4.11 -37.05
N VAL A 10 56.95 -4.93 -37.99
CA VAL A 10 56.10 -5.83 -38.79
C VAL A 10 55.57 -6.99 -37.91
N ALA A 11 56.43 -7.55 -37.05
CA ALA A 11 55.97 -8.60 -36.12
C ALA A 11 54.98 -8.08 -35.08
N ALA A 12 55.16 -6.85 -34.59
CA ALA A 12 54.20 -6.18 -33.69
C ALA A 12 52.87 -5.84 -34.41
N LEU A 13 52.94 -5.43 -35.66
CA LEU A 13 51.75 -5.15 -36.46
C LEU A 13 50.98 -6.44 -36.83
N LEU A 14 51.72 -7.54 -37.16
CA LEU A 14 51.09 -8.85 -37.40
C LEU A 14 50.53 -9.50 -36.13
N LEU A 15 51.14 -9.26 -34.96
CA LEU A 15 50.60 -9.70 -33.67
C LEU A 15 49.37 -8.86 -33.28
N ALA A 16 49.37 -7.56 -33.55
CA ALA A 16 48.23 -6.69 -33.34
C ALA A 16 47.08 -7.03 -34.31
N CYS A 17 47.37 -7.38 -35.57
CA CYS A 17 46.37 -7.87 -36.50
C CYS A 17 45.87 -9.28 -36.17
N ALA A 18 46.69 -10.17 -35.59
CA ALA A 18 46.26 -11.49 -35.13
C ALA A 18 45.40 -11.39 -33.84
N ILE A 19 45.69 -10.42 -32.97
CA ILE A 19 44.86 -10.14 -31.79
C ILE A 19 43.52 -9.48 -32.20
N LEU A 20 43.51 -8.68 -33.28
CA LEU A 20 42.29 -8.12 -33.86
C LEU A 20 41.43 -9.14 -34.65
N ALA A 21 42.05 -10.21 -35.16
CA ALA A 21 41.34 -11.28 -35.84
C ALA A 21 40.77 -12.34 -34.89
N SER A 22 41.17 -12.34 -33.63
CA SER A 22 40.62 -13.19 -32.58
C SER A 22 39.73 -12.41 -31.55
N ALA A 23 39.33 -11.18 -31.86
CA ALA A 23 38.32 -10.50 -31.11
C ALA A 23 37.04 -11.33 -31.23
N PRO A 24 36.44 -11.75 -30.10
CA PRO A 24 35.15 -12.46 -30.15
C PRO A 24 34.18 -11.59 -30.96
N ALA A 25 33.41 -12.22 -31.87
CA ALA A 25 32.44 -11.56 -32.70
C ALA A 25 31.60 -10.61 -31.80
N GLN A 26 31.62 -9.32 -32.14
CA GLN A 26 30.85 -8.34 -31.39
C GLN A 26 29.40 -8.83 -31.34
N ALA A 27 28.87 -9.09 -30.13
CA ALA A 27 27.48 -9.47 -29.92
C ALA A 27 26.60 -8.30 -30.42
N ARG A 28 26.17 -8.38 -31.67
CA ARG A 28 25.20 -7.46 -32.27
C ARG A 28 23.83 -8.07 -32.15
N LEU A 29 22.85 -7.28 -31.72
CA LEU A 29 21.45 -7.68 -31.79
C LEU A 29 21.02 -7.77 -33.28
N HIS A 30 20.73 -8.98 -33.75
CA HIS A 30 20.16 -9.18 -35.09
C HIS A 30 18.64 -9.21 -35.00
N LEU A 31 17.98 -8.13 -35.43
CA LEU A 31 16.52 -8.01 -35.43
C LEU A 31 15.92 -9.06 -36.39
N VAL A 32 15.05 -9.90 -35.82
CA VAL A 32 14.23 -10.84 -36.60
C VAL A 32 12.91 -10.18 -36.94
N LYS A 33 12.66 -9.98 -38.23
CA LYS A 33 11.40 -9.38 -38.71
C LYS A 33 10.27 -10.42 -38.73
N PRO A 34 9.00 -10.01 -38.57
CA PRO A 34 7.86 -10.89 -38.76
C PRO A 34 7.95 -11.71 -40.05
N GLY A 35 7.68 -13.02 -39.94
CA GLY A 35 7.77 -13.96 -41.07
C GLY A 35 9.18 -14.42 -41.43
N GLN A 36 10.25 -13.87 -40.84
CA GLN A 36 11.61 -14.40 -40.99
C GLN A 36 11.84 -15.56 -40.02
N VAL A 37 12.53 -16.58 -40.49
CA VAL A 37 12.96 -17.75 -39.72
C VAL A 37 14.47 -17.85 -39.88
N PRO A 38 15.29 -17.12 -39.14
CA PRO A 38 16.73 -17.27 -39.18
C PRO A 38 17.12 -18.59 -38.54
N GLU A 39 18.09 -19.28 -39.17
CA GLU A 39 18.76 -20.38 -38.51
C GLU A 39 19.72 -19.80 -37.47
N LEU A 40 19.61 -20.26 -36.20
CA LEU A 40 20.53 -19.88 -35.15
C LEU A 40 21.89 -20.52 -35.39
N GLU A 41 22.96 -19.75 -35.21
CA GLU A 41 24.31 -20.30 -35.18
C GLU A 41 24.51 -21.14 -33.89
N ALA A 42 25.49 -22.05 -33.92
CA ALA A 42 25.81 -22.84 -32.73
C ALA A 42 26.20 -21.90 -31.58
N GLY A 43 25.44 -21.95 -30.46
CA GLY A 43 25.64 -21.09 -29.32
C GLY A 43 24.81 -19.79 -29.34
N GLU A 44 23.88 -19.62 -30.27
CA GLU A 44 22.91 -18.50 -30.26
C GLU A 44 21.54 -18.90 -29.69
N GLY A 45 20.81 -17.91 -29.21
CA GLY A 45 19.40 -17.98 -28.82
C GLY A 45 18.61 -16.77 -29.34
N PHE A 46 17.30 -16.88 -29.30
CA PHE A 46 16.42 -15.75 -29.51
C PHE A 46 16.20 -14.99 -28.21
N LEU A 47 16.07 -13.67 -28.28
CA LEU A 47 15.69 -12.79 -27.17
C LEU A 47 14.48 -11.99 -27.57
N VAL A 48 13.40 -12.09 -26.80
CA VAL A 48 12.28 -11.14 -26.85
C VAL A 48 12.60 -9.98 -25.92
N VAL A 49 12.72 -8.80 -26.50
CA VAL A 49 12.90 -7.54 -25.77
C VAL A 49 11.56 -6.85 -25.71
N GLY A 50 10.99 -6.73 -24.49
CA GLY A 50 9.77 -6.00 -24.21
C GLY A 50 10.08 -4.66 -23.56
N VAL A 51 9.44 -3.59 -23.99
CA VAL A 51 9.48 -2.28 -23.35
C VAL A 51 8.08 -1.73 -23.30
N ASP A 52 7.67 -1.23 -22.13
CA ASP A 52 6.37 -0.62 -21.92
C ASP A 52 6.54 0.74 -21.23
N SER A 53 6.17 1.82 -21.91
CA SER A 53 6.45 3.18 -21.46
C SER A 53 5.23 4.09 -21.65
N ASN A 54 4.97 4.97 -20.68
CA ASN A 54 3.92 5.99 -20.80
C ASN A 54 4.37 7.23 -21.57
N MET A 55 5.52 7.17 -22.23
CA MET A 55 6.02 8.20 -23.15
C MET A 55 6.98 7.59 -24.16
N PRO A 56 7.21 8.22 -25.32
CA PRO A 56 8.21 7.78 -26.28
C PRO A 56 9.63 7.82 -25.65
N LEU A 57 10.42 6.77 -25.88
CA LEU A 57 11.82 6.71 -25.43
C LEU A 57 12.79 6.88 -26.61
N SER A 58 13.83 7.67 -26.42
CA SER A 58 14.87 7.86 -27.43
C SER A 58 15.66 6.57 -27.68
N ARG A 59 15.95 5.82 -26.59
CA ARG A 59 16.74 4.61 -26.68
C ARG A 59 16.59 3.76 -25.42
N VAL A 60 16.67 2.43 -25.61
CA VAL A 60 16.90 1.43 -24.54
C VAL A 60 18.09 0.59 -24.97
N ARG A 61 19.05 0.40 -24.06
CA ARG A 61 20.30 -0.34 -24.30
C ARG A 61 20.33 -1.64 -23.55
N VAL A 62 20.63 -2.73 -24.27
CA VAL A 62 20.98 -4.05 -23.72
C VAL A 62 22.48 -4.25 -23.88
N ARG A 63 23.14 -4.77 -22.87
CA ARG A 63 24.58 -5.03 -22.89
C ARG A 63 24.89 -6.47 -22.47
N LYS A 64 25.94 -7.05 -23.07
CA LYS A 64 26.48 -8.33 -22.61
C LYS A 64 27.42 -8.10 -21.44
N ASP A 65 27.24 -8.88 -20.37
CA ASP A 65 28.11 -8.82 -19.20
C ASP A 65 29.58 -9.04 -19.56
N GLY A 66 30.50 -8.28 -18.92
CA GLY A 66 31.94 -8.34 -19.13
C GLY A 66 32.45 -7.85 -20.49
N ALA A 67 31.59 -7.38 -21.40
CA ALA A 67 31.98 -6.89 -22.70
C ALA A 67 32.15 -5.36 -22.71
N MET A 68 33.35 -4.87 -23.04
CA MET A 68 33.59 -3.43 -23.24
C MET A 68 32.77 -2.87 -24.43
N PHE A 69 32.51 -3.71 -25.48
CA PHE A 69 31.73 -3.41 -26.66
C PHE A 69 30.89 -4.66 -27.04
N GLY A 70 29.67 -4.72 -26.56
CA GLY A 70 28.78 -5.85 -26.88
C GLY A 70 27.37 -5.56 -26.41
N GLY A 71 26.38 -5.78 -27.27
CA GLY A 71 24.96 -5.48 -27.00
C GLY A 71 24.33 -4.74 -28.16
N GLY A 72 23.19 -4.13 -27.95
CA GLY A 72 22.48 -3.37 -28.95
C GLY A 72 21.54 -2.34 -28.36
N ASP A 73 21.23 -1.37 -29.19
CA ASP A 73 20.31 -0.29 -28.84
C ASP A 73 18.98 -0.48 -29.55
N MET A 74 17.87 -0.37 -28.81
CA MET A 74 16.56 -0.14 -29.36
C MET A 74 16.34 1.38 -29.42
N ALA A 75 16.41 1.93 -30.60
CA ALA A 75 16.14 3.33 -30.83
C ALA A 75 14.64 3.57 -31.12
N ASN A 76 14.15 4.78 -30.80
CA ASN A 76 12.80 5.24 -31.10
C ASN A 76 11.72 4.24 -30.65
N VAL A 77 11.67 3.96 -29.35
CA VAL A 77 10.63 3.12 -28.76
C VAL A 77 9.39 3.99 -28.59
N PRO A 78 8.25 3.64 -29.21
CA PRO A 78 7.02 4.42 -29.07
C PRO A 78 6.44 4.29 -27.68
N GLU A 79 5.55 5.18 -27.33
CA GLU A 79 4.68 5.05 -26.16
C GLU A 79 3.85 3.76 -26.24
N GLY A 80 3.56 3.17 -25.06
CA GLY A 80 2.89 1.89 -24.92
C GLY A 80 3.87 0.71 -24.95
N ARG A 81 3.30 -0.49 -25.09
CA ARG A 81 4.06 -1.74 -25.10
C ARG A 81 4.64 -2.05 -26.48
N SER A 82 5.95 -2.28 -26.55
CA SER A 82 6.69 -2.66 -27.75
C SER A 82 7.42 -3.98 -27.53
N LEU A 83 7.26 -4.94 -28.46
CA LEU A 83 7.98 -6.22 -28.46
C LEU A 83 8.84 -6.34 -29.71
N ARG A 84 10.08 -6.84 -29.58
CA ARG A 84 10.99 -7.13 -30.67
C ARG A 84 11.71 -8.44 -30.41
N LEU A 85 11.94 -9.21 -31.49
CA LEU A 85 12.70 -10.47 -31.45
C LEU A 85 14.10 -10.26 -32.03
N TYR A 86 15.11 -10.75 -31.34
CA TYR A 86 16.50 -10.69 -31.79
C TYR A 86 17.13 -12.09 -31.75
N ALA A 87 18.09 -12.36 -32.63
CA ALA A 87 19.03 -13.48 -32.51
C ALA A 87 20.37 -12.95 -31.99
N LEU A 88 20.95 -13.62 -30.97
CA LEU A 88 22.22 -13.19 -30.35
C LEU A 88 22.92 -14.36 -29.63
N PRO A 89 24.25 -14.25 -29.40
CA PRO A 89 25.01 -15.27 -28.68
C PRO A 89 24.49 -15.47 -27.24
N ALA A 90 24.48 -16.72 -26.79
CA ALA A 90 24.17 -17.08 -25.44
C ALA A 90 25.12 -16.41 -24.42
N GLY A 91 24.64 -16.14 -23.21
CA GLY A 91 25.41 -15.52 -22.14
C GLY A 91 24.58 -14.67 -21.21
N ARG A 92 25.25 -13.98 -20.28
CA ARG A 92 24.63 -13.01 -19.39
C ARG A 92 24.51 -11.65 -20.06
N TYR A 93 23.41 -10.98 -19.86
CA TYR A 93 23.09 -9.66 -20.36
C TYR A 93 22.41 -8.84 -19.29
N GLU A 94 22.36 -7.53 -19.51
CA GLU A 94 21.68 -6.57 -18.64
C GLU A 94 20.92 -5.53 -19.45
N TRP A 95 19.85 -5.00 -18.90
CA TRP A 95 19.29 -3.73 -19.28
C TRP A 95 20.23 -2.64 -18.77
N ALA A 96 21.04 -2.05 -19.65
CA ALA A 96 22.13 -1.20 -19.21
C ALA A 96 21.73 0.28 -19.06
N GLN A 97 20.82 0.75 -19.90
CA GLN A 97 20.49 2.17 -19.97
C GLN A 97 19.13 2.41 -20.62
N LEU A 98 18.39 3.39 -20.09
CA LEU A 98 17.14 3.88 -20.64
C LEU A 98 17.24 5.39 -20.84
N ASP A 99 17.01 5.88 -22.09
CA ASP A 99 17.07 7.29 -22.45
C ASP A 99 15.63 7.79 -22.77
N PRO A 100 14.95 8.46 -21.83
CA PRO A 100 13.67 9.11 -22.14
C PRO A 100 13.85 10.29 -23.07
N PHE A 101 14.94 11.04 -22.93
CA PHE A 101 15.28 12.21 -23.73
C PHE A 101 16.70 12.12 -24.29
N ARG A 102 17.02 12.91 -25.31
CA ARG A 102 18.31 12.87 -26.01
C ARG A 102 19.53 13.15 -25.11
N PHE A 103 19.37 13.84 -24.00
CA PHE A 103 20.46 14.29 -23.13
C PHE A 103 20.31 13.82 -21.67
N PHE A 104 19.35 12.95 -21.41
CA PHE A 104 19.08 12.42 -20.09
C PHE A 104 18.89 10.91 -20.15
N TYR A 105 19.54 10.18 -19.23
CA TYR A 105 19.41 8.73 -19.19
C TYR A 105 19.41 8.21 -17.75
N TYR A 106 18.78 7.07 -17.56
CA TYR A 106 18.88 6.26 -16.35
C TYR A 106 19.89 5.16 -16.58
N ASN A 107 20.86 5.02 -15.64
CA ASN A 107 21.75 3.88 -15.58
C ASN A 107 21.04 2.74 -14.83
N LEU A 108 20.96 1.54 -15.42
CA LEU A 108 20.28 0.38 -14.87
C LEU A 108 21.25 -0.74 -14.51
N ARG A 109 22.55 -0.49 -14.58
CA ARG A 109 23.58 -1.49 -14.32
C ARG A 109 23.70 -1.81 -12.84
N ASP A 110 24.28 -2.97 -12.57
CA ASP A 110 24.66 -3.41 -11.23
C ASP A 110 23.46 -3.64 -10.28
N ASP A 111 22.24 -3.72 -10.83
CA ASP A 111 21.05 -4.18 -10.11
C ASP A 111 20.58 -5.52 -10.71
N PRO A 112 20.54 -6.59 -9.89
CA PRO A 112 20.12 -7.92 -10.34
C PRO A 112 18.73 -7.97 -11.00
N GLU A 113 17.85 -7.00 -10.72
CA GLU A 113 16.54 -6.89 -11.38
C GLU A 113 16.68 -6.73 -12.89
N PHE A 114 17.74 -6.04 -13.33
CA PHE A 114 17.96 -5.76 -14.75
C PHE A 114 18.88 -6.76 -15.44
N GLU A 115 19.39 -7.79 -14.73
CA GLU A 115 20.19 -8.86 -15.29
C GLU A 115 19.32 -9.99 -15.84
N PHE A 116 19.77 -10.64 -16.91
CA PHE A 116 19.12 -11.80 -17.49
C PHE A 116 20.08 -12.69 -18.27
N VAL A 117 19.64 -13.90 -18.58
CA VAL A 117 20.43 -14.88 -19.32
C VAL A 117 19.81 -15.14 -20.68
N VAL A 118 20.64 -15.26 -21.72
CA VAL A 118 20.27 -15.80 -23.01
C VAL A 118 20.78 -17.20 -23.10
N GLU A 119 19.90 -18.17 -23.16
CA GLU A 119 20.21 -19.59 -23.33
C GLU A 119 20.21 -19.96 -24.82
N ALA A 120 21.20 -20.75 -25.24
CA ALA A 120 21.28 -21.21 -26.63
C ALA A 120 20.09 -22.12 -27.00
N GLY A 121 19.60 -21.98 -28.22
CA GLY A 121 18.53 -22.84 -28.77
C GLY A 121 17.15 -22.61 -28.15
N LYS A 122 16.95 -21.52 -27.42
CA LYS A 122 15.66 -21.13 -26.81
C LYS A 122 15.22 -19.74 -27.26
N ILE A 123 13.94 -19.48 -27.12
CA ILE A 123 13.40 -18.12 -27.07
C ILE A 123 13.49 -17.66 -25.64
N ASN A 124 14.28 -16.66 -25.34
CA ASN A 124 14.49 -16.09 -24.01
C ASN A 124 13.65 -14.84 -23.86
N TYR A 125 13.01 -14.65 -22.73
CA TYR A 125 12.26 -13.47 -22.40
C TYR A 125 12.70 -12.96 -21.04
N ALA A 126 13.26 -11.76 -20.99
CA ALA A 126 13.82 -11.15 -19.78
C ALA A 126 12.81 -10.34 -18.97
N GLY A 127 11.56 -10.29 -19.39
CA GLY A 127 10.53 -9.36 -18.88
C GLY A 127 10.40 -8.11 -19.75
N ASP A 128 9.33 -7.36 -19.52
CA ASP A 128 9.13 -6.04 -20.10
C ASP A 128 9.80 -5.00 -19.20
N LEU A 129 10.74 -4.22 -19.74
CA LEU A 129 11.25 -3.04 -19.07
C LEU A 129 10.16 -1.98 -19.05
N GLN A 130 9.58 -1.72 -17.90
CA GLN A 130 8.55 -0.73 -17.70
C GLN A 130 9.14 0.61 -17.29
N PHE A 131 8.71 1.67 -17.96
CA PHE A 131 9.03 3.05 -17.61
C PHE A 131 7.75 3.86 -17.43
N ARG A 132 7.58 4.44 -16.23
CA ARG A 132 6.47 5.33 -15.92
C ARG A 132 7.03 6.59 -15.28
N ALA A 133 6.83 7.72 -15.93
CA ALA A 133 7.24 9.03 -15.43
C ALA A 133 6.02 9.91 -15.26
N ALA A 134 5.83 10.44 -14.05
CA ALA A 134 4.95 11.59 -13.79
C ALA A 134 5.73 12.89 -14.04
N THR A 135 6.99 12.94 -13.63
CA THR A 135 7.97 13.99 -13.93
C THR A 135 9.35 13.35 -14.16
N VAL A 136 10.34 14.13 -14.61
CA VAL A 136 11.74 13.65 -14.75
C VAL A 136 12.34 13.17 -13.41
N GLN A 137 11.85 13.72 -12.30
CA GLN A 137 12.34 13.39 -10.95
C GLN A 137 11.49 12.30 -10.27
N ASP A 138 10.26 12.10 -10.73
CA ASP A 138 9.34 11.06 -10.26
C ASP A 138 9.10 10.07 -11.39
N SER A 139 10.02 9.12 -11.52
CA SER A 139 9.95 8.05 -12.51
C SER A 139 10.12 6.70 -11.85
N ARG A 140 9.41 5.70 -12.37
CA ARG A 140 9.49 4.31 -11.95
C ARG A 140 10.02 3.47 -13.08
N ILE A 141 11.05 2.66 -12.82
CA ILE A 141 11.62 1.70 -13.75
C ILE A 141 11.67 0.35 -13.06
N HIS A 142 11.13 -0.67 -13.68
CA HIS A 142 11.17 -2.04 -13.18
C HIS A 142 10.97 -3.03 -14.32
N VAL A 143 11.27 -4.30 -14.07
CA VAL A 143 11.06 -5.39 -15.04
C VAL A 143 9.82 -6.19 -14.64
N SER A 144 8.86 -6.34 -15.55
CA SER A 144 7.63 -7.10 -15.31
C SER A 144 7.49 -8.27 -16.25
N ASN A 145 7.24 -9.45 -15.70
CA ASN A 145 7.02 -10.67 -16.45
C ASN A 145 5.58 -10.73 -16.99
N ARG A 146 5.42 -10.48 -18.28
CA ARG A 146 4.16 -10.58 -19.03
C ARG A 146 4.24 -11.67 -20.09
N GLY A 147 4.67 -12.86 -19.68
CA GLY A 147 5.01 -13.99 -20.54
C GLY A 147 3.86 -14.47 -21.41
N LEU A 148 2.60 -14.47 -20.92
CA LEU A 148 1.45 -14.86 -21.75
C LEU A 148 1.24 -13.91 -22.92
N GLY A 149 1.44 -12.61 -22.69
CA GLY A 149 1.37 -11.61 -23.76
C GLY A 149 2.47 -11.78 -24.81
N VAL A 150 3.65 -12.25 -24.38
CA VAL A 150 4.73 -12.62 -25.31
C VAL A 150 4.37 -13.86 -26.12
N ILE A 151 3.78 -14.88 -25.50
CA ILE A 151 3.30 -16.09 -26.18
C ILE A 151 2.30 -15.71 -27.29
N ASP A 152 1.30 -14.87 -26.96
CA ASP A 152 0.29 -14.44 -27.93
C ASP A 152 0.94 -13.66 -29.10
N TRP A 153 1.88 -12.77 -28.80
CA TRP A 153 2.60 -12.01 -29.81
C TRP A 153 3.48 -12.91 -30.68
N LEU A 154 4.22 -13.87 -30.11
CA LEU A 154 5.05 -14.81 -30.88
C LEU A 154 4.20 -15.69 -31.79
N LYS A 155 3.06 -16.18 -31.30
CA LYS A 155 2.12 -16.96 -32.12
C LYS A 155 1.61 -16.19 -33.32
N LYS A 156 1.41 -14.87 -33.19
CA LYS A 156 0.91 -14.00 -34.25
C LYS A 156 2.00 -13.56 -35.21
N GLU A 157 3.12 -13.03 -34.71
CA GLU A 157 4.14 -12.38 -35.51
C GLU A 157 5.31 -13.31 -35.94
N HIS A 158 5.60 -14.34 -35.13
CA HIS A 158 6.72 -15.27 -35.33
C HIS A 158 6.32 -16.76 -35.13
N PRO A 159 5.23 -17.25 -35.77
CA PRO A 159 4.66 -18.58 -35.47
C PRO A 159 5.65 -19.72 -35.68
N THR A 160 6.50 -19.66 -36.71
CA THR A 160 7.49 -20.72 -37.00
C THR A 160 8.61 -20.73 -35.96
N VAL A 161 9.07 -19.59 -35.49
CA VAL A 161 10.06 -19.51 -34.41
C VAL A 161 9.47 -20.08 -33.12
N TYR A 162 8.23 -19.69 -32.76
CA TYR A 162 7.56 -20.20 -31.58
C TYR A 162 7.30 -21.71 -31.61
N ALA A 163 7.01 -22.26 -32.79
CA ALA A 163 6.83 -23.70 -32.97
C ALA A 163 8.14 -24.50 -32.89
N GLY A 164 9.26 -23.89 -33.29
CA GLY A 164 10.58 -24.55 -33.36
C GLY A 164 11.42 -24.44 -32.09
N TYR A 165 11.15 -23.49 -31.21
CA TYR A 165 12.01 -23.19 -30.04
C TYR A 165 11.19 -23.02 -28.75
N PRO A 166 11.65 -23.64 -27.62
CA PRO A 166 10.97 -23.45 -26.35
C PRO A 166 11.15 -22.00 -25.84
N LEU A 167 10.07 -21.42 -25.28
CA LEU A 167 10.11 -20.14 -24.59
C LEU A 167 10.49 -20.34 -23.13
N ALA A 168 11.48 -19.57 -22.66
CA ALA A 168 11.87 -19.51 -21.26
C ALA A 168 11.84 -18.06 -20.78
N TYR A 169 11.33 -17.83 -19.57
CA TYR A 169 11.57 -16.58 -18.85
C TYR A 169 12.98 -16.66 -18.22
N THR A 170 13.78 -15.64 -18.40
CA THR A 170 15.20 -15.65 -18.02
C THR A 170 15.63 -14.45 -17.17
N GLY A 171 14.67 -13.77 -16.53
CA GLY A 171 14.93 -12.70 -15.56
C GLY A 171 15.39 -13.25 -14.19
N LEU A 172 15.36 -12.40 -13.16
CA LEU A 172 15.94 -12.67 -11.84
C LEU A 172 15.42 -13.95 -11.18
N TYR A 173 14.12 -14.19 -11.18
CA TYR A 173 13.52 -15.39 -10.58
C TYR A 173 12.97 -16.33 -11.66
N PRO A 174 12.89 -17.65 -11.41
CA PRO A 174 12.33 -18.59 -12.39
C PRO A 174 10.84 -18.34 -12.63
N ASP A 175 10.35 -18.64 -13.84
CA ASP A 175 8.92 -18.71 -14.15
C ASP A 175 8.63 -20.04 -14.89
N PRO A 176 7.99 -21.02 -14.27
CA PRO A 176 7.64 -22.31 -14.88
C PRO A 176 6.40 -22.23 -15.79
N PHE A 177 5.68 -21.08 -15.79
CA PHE A 177 4.40 -20.96 -16.51
C PHE A 177 4.50 -21.18 -18.02
N PRO A 178 5.51 -20.71 -18.77
CA PRO A 178 5.58 -20.94 -20.22
C PRO A 178 5.59 -22.43 -20.60
N ASP A 179 6.33 -23.25 -19.87
CA ASP A 179 6.37 -24.70 -20.09
C ASP A 179 5.06 -25.36 -19.66
N PHE A 180 4.54 -25.02 -18.48
CA PHE A 180 3.25 -25.47 -17.98
C PHE A 180 2.12 -25.18 -18.98
N TYR A 181 2.04 -23.93 -19.47
CA TYR A 181 1.04 -23.53 -20.45
C TYR A 181 1.16 -24.33 -21.76
N ARG A 182 2.39 -24.49 -22.28
CA ARG A 182 2.63 -25.26 -23.51
C ARG A 182 2.13 -26.70 -23.38
N ASP A 183 2.45 -27.36 -22.26
CA ASP A 183 2.09 -28.75 -22.01
C ASP A 183 0.57 -28.90 -21.84
N GLU A 184 -0.10 -28.03 -21.12
CA GLU A 184 -1.54 -28.07 -20.93
C GLU A 184 -2.31 -27.69 -22.22
N ALA A 185 -1.83 -26.72 -22.99
CA ALA A 185 -2.40 -26.37 -24.30
C ALA A 185 -2.28 -27.52 -25.31
N ALA A 186 -1.16 -28.27 -25.30
CA ALA A 186 -0.96 -29.43 -26.12
C ALA A 186 -1.93 -30.60 -25.77
N LYS A 187 -2.19 -30.82 -24.48
CA LYS A 187 -3.15 -31.82 -24.00
C LYS A 187 -4.59 -31.48 -24.38
N ALA A 188 -4.94 -30.19 -24.39
CA ALA A 188 -6.29 -29.72 -24.69
C ALA A 188 -6.62 -29.71 -26.21
N GLY A 189 -5.63 -30.01 -27.09
CA GLY A 189 -5.78 -29.75 -28.52
C GLY A 189 -5.72 -28.26 -28.83
N ALA A 190 -5.78 -27.80 -30.05
CA ALA A 190 -5.60 -26.40 -30.41
C ALA A 190 -6.35 -25.46 -29.43
N GLY A 191 -5.60 -24.91 -28.47
CA GLY A 191 -6.13 -23.95 -27.50
C GLY A 191 -6.61 -22.67 -28.17
N PRO A 192 -7.39 -21.82 -27.47
CA PRO A 192 -7.95 -20.62 -28.07
C PRO A 192 -6.86 -19.76 -28.75
N ALA A 193 -7.15 -19.32 -29.95
CA ALA A 193 -6.27 -18.46 -30.73
C ALA A 193 -6.32 -17.03 -30.15
N GLY A 194 -5.45 -16.74 -29.18
CA GLY A 194 -5.33 -15.41 -28.56
C GLY A 194 -6.23 -15.19 -27.34
N ALA A 195 -6.08 -14.03 -26.71
CA ALA A 195 -6.88 -13.63 -25.54
C ALA A 195 -8.34 -13.43 -25.97
N GLN A 196 -9.25 -14.10 -25.24
CA GLN A 196 -10.67 -13.82 -25.37
C GLN A 196 -11.07 -12.73 -24.35
N PRO A 197 -12.07 -11.89 -24.65
CA PRO A 197 -12.61 -10.99 -23.65
C PRO A 197 -13.30 -11.80 -22.54
N PHE A 198 -13.24 -11.33 -21.31
CA PHE A 198 -14.00 -11.93 -20.23
C PHE A 198 -15.51 -11.94 -20.53
N ARG A 199 -16.18 -12.96 -20.05
CA ARG A 199 -17.64 -12.97 -20.04
C ARG A 199 -18.13 -11.91 -19.04
N ALA A 200 -19.05 -11.07 -19.48
CA ALA A 200 -19.64 -10.06 -18.61
C ALA A 200 -20.45 -10.70 -17.48
N PRO A 201 -20.45 -10.10 -16.27
CA PRO A 201 -21.28 -10.56 -15.18
C PRO A 201 -22.78 -10.38 -15.50
N PRO A 202 -23.64 -11.22 -14.89
CA PRO A 202 -25.08 -11.02 -14.98
C PRO A 202 -25.47 -9.64 -14.41
N LYS A 203 -26.53 -9.06 -14.96
CA LYS A 203 -27.08 -7.81 -14.41
C LYS A 203 -27.70 -8.08 -13.03
N PRO A 204 -27.46 -7.24 -12.03
CA PRO A 204 -28.07 -7.39 -10.72
C PRO A 204 -29.59 -7.10 -10.76
N GLY A 205 -30.31 -7.71 -9.83
CA GLY A 205 -31.64 -7.25 -9.42
C GLY A 205 -31.57 -5.91 -8.67
N PRO A 206 -32.68 -5.47 -8.06
CA PRO A 206 -32.71 -4.27 -7.25
C PRO A 206 -31.65 -4.32 -6.13
N LEU A 207 -30.89 -3.24 -5.97
CA LEU A 207 -29.90 -3.07 -4.91
C LEU A 207 -30.55 -2.31 -3.73
N PRO A 208 -30.60 -2.89 -2.53
CA PRO A 208 -31.19 -2.24 -1.34
C PRO A 208 -30.41 -0.98 -0.92
N LEU A 209 -29.08 -1.03 -1.00
CA LEU A 209 -28.18 0.13 -0.88
C LEU A 209 -27.37 0.24 -2.17
N THR A 210 -27.24 1.46 -2.68
CA THR A 210 -26.46 1.69 -3.90
C THR A 210 -24.99 1.91 -3.59
N VAL A 211 -24.14 1.66 -4.57
CA VAL A 211 -22.70 1.96 -4.48
C VAL A 211 -22.49 3.44 -4.17
N GLU A 212 -23.24 4.33 -4.84
CA GLU A 212 -23.14 5.77 -4.60
C GLU A 212 -23.41 6.16 -3.15
N GLN A 213 -24.42 5.53 -2.49
CA GLN A 213 -24.72 5.79 -1.09
C GLN A 213 -23.59 5.34 -0.15
N LEU A 214 -23.03 4.15 -0.38
CA LEU A 214 -22.05 3.54 0.51
C LEU A 214 -20.63 4.14 0.34
N TRP A 215 -20.24 4.44 -0.91
CA TRP A 215 -18.92 5.02 -1.24
C TRP A 215 -18.92 6.54 -1.39
N LYS A 216 -20.06 7.21 -1.09
CA LYS A 216 -20.05 8.67 -1.04
C LYS A 216 -18.94 9.15 -0.11
N ASP A 217 -18.23 10.19 -0.55
CA ASP A 217 -17.16 10.79 0.25
C ASP A 217 -17.67 11.22 1.63
N ASP A 218 -16.84 11.11 2.65
CA ASP A 218 -17.18 11.52 3.99
C ASP A 218 -17.41 13.03 4.05
N ARG A 219 -18.54 13.44 4.64
CA ARG A 219 -18.83 14.85 4.84
C ARG A 219 -17.87 15.49 5.83
N VAL A 220 -17.62 14.85 6.97
CA VAL A 220 -16.72 15.35 8.00
C VAL A 220 -15.45 14.53 8.00
N LEU A 221 -14.31 15.21 7.85
CA LEU A 221 -12.99 14.60 7.78
C LEU A 221 -12.21 14.73 9.08
N SER A 222 -12.29 15.88 9.74
CA SER A 222 -11.66 16.14 11.04
C SER A 222 -12.33 17.27 11.77
N ALA A 223 -12.09 17.35 13.09
CA ALA A 223 -12.56 18.48 13.90
C ALA A 223 -11.59 18.77 15.04
N ARG A 224 -11.47 20.04 15.43
CA ARG A 224 -10.65 20.50 16.55
C ARG A 224 -11.38 21.56 17.36
N ILE A 225 -11.40 21.37 18.68
CA ILE A 225 -11.89 22.39 19.61
C ILE A 225 -10.73 23.30 20.04
N ASN A 226 -10.98 24.61 20.18
CA ASN A 226 -9.95 25.53 20.63
C ASN A 226 -9.60 25.32 22.13
N PRO A 227 -8.44 25.80 22.60
CA PRO A 227 -8.03 25.62 23.98
C PRO A 227 -9.03 26.21 25.01
N ALA A 228 -9.72 27.31 24.67
CA ALA A 228 -10.75 27.90 25.54
C ALA A 228 -12.06 27.10 25.58
N GLY A 229 -12.27 26.14 24.69
CA GLY A 229 -13.52 25.35 24.62
C GLY A 229 -14.73 26.12 24.10
N THR A 230 -14.52 27.18 23.36
CA THR A 230 -15.59 28.08 22.86
C THR A 230 -15.84 27.97 21.37
N LEU A 231 -14.87 27.48 20.61
CA LEU A 231 -14.91 27.38 19.15
C LEU A 231 -14.54 25.97 18.70
N ILE A 232 -15.25 25.44 17.72
CA ILE A 232 -14.93 24.19 17.04
C ILE A 232 -14.68 24.48 15.57
N ALA A 233 -13.55 24.05 15.04
CA ALA A 233 -13.28 24.02 13.60
C ALA A 233 -13.56 22.61 13.08
N VAL A 234 -14.34 22.51 12.01
CA VAL A 234 -14.73 21.26 11.38
C VAL A 234 -14.31 21.28 9.91
N HIS A 235 -13.50 20.34 9.50
CA HIS A 235 -13.11 20.14 8.11
C HIS A 235 -14.18 19.30 7.42
N VAL A 236 -14.83 19.84 6.41
CA VAL A 236 -15.93 19.21 5.71
C VAL A 236 -15.71 19.16 4.19
N HIS A 237 -16.16 18.06 3.58
CA HIS A 237 -16.31 17.95 2.14
C HIS A 237 -17.69 18.52 1.79
N ALA A 238 -17.73 19.76 1.31
CA ALA A 238 -18.95 20.50 1.09
C ALA A 238 -19.63 20.15 -0.24
N ALA A 239 -18.84 19.89 -1.28
CA ALA A 239 -19.29 19.51 -2.62
C ALA A 239 -18.14 18.87 -3.40
N ASP A 240 -18.43 18.36 -4.61
CA ASP A 240 -17.37 17.86 -5.51
C ASP A 240 -16.29 18.94 -5.71
N LYS A 241 -15.04 18.55 -5.45
CA LYS A 241 -13.86 19.43 -5.48
C LYS A 241 -13.98 20.70 -4.61
N ARG A 242 -14.72 20.59 -3.50
CA ARG A 242 -14.82 21.69 -2.54
C ARG A 242 -14.75 21.19 -1.12
N TRP A 243 -13.73 21.64 -0.42
CA TRP A 243 -13.52 21.40 1.00
C TRP A 243 -13.60 22.73 1.75
N ASP A 244 -14.36 22.74 2.84
CA ASP A 244 -14.51 23.91 3.70
C ASP A 244 -13.98 23.59 5.10
N VAL A 245 -13.46 24.60 5.79
CA VAL A 245 -13.30 24.57 7.24
C VAL A 245 -14.41 25.44 7.82
N GLU A 246 -15.34 24.80 8.51
CA GLU A 246 -16.45 25.45 9.20
C GLU A 246 -16.06 25.78 10.65
N LEU A 247 -16.43 26.97 11.12
CA LEU A 247 -16.27 27.41 12.50
C LEU A 247 -17.62 27.41 13.20
N ILE A 248 -17.72 26.67 14.30
CA ILE A 248 -18.90 26.66 15.18
C ILE A 248 -18.55 27.48 16.41
N ASP A 249 -19.31 28.54 16.68
CA ASP A 249 -19.25 29.30 17.92
C ASP A 249 -20.28 28.69 18.91
N LEU A 250 -19.74 28.04 19.95
CA LEU A 250 -20.59 27.29 20.91
C LEU A 250 -21.52 28.21 21.73
N ALA A 251 -21.12 29.45 21.96
CA ALA A 251 -21.91 30.41 22.72
C ALA A 251 -23.02 31.04 21.88
N ALA A 252 -22.73 31.35 20.62
CA ALA A 252 -23.69 31.96 19.69
C ALA A 252 -24.58 30.89 18.98
N GLY A 253 -24.13 29.64 18.91
CA GLY A 253 -24.77 28.61 18.10
C GLY A 253 -24.68 28.86 16.59
N GLU A 254 -23.75 29.70 16.16
CA GLU A 254 -23.57 30.11 14.77
C GLU A 254 -22.49 29.28 14.09
N VAL A 255 -22.69 28.97 12.80
CA VAL A 255 -21.73 28.32 11.92
C VAL A 255 -21.30 29.29 10.84
N SER A 256 -19.97 29.41 10.60
CA SER A 256 -19.41 30.25 9.56
C SER A 256 -18.24 29.55 8.87
N THR A 257 -17.99 29.88 7.60
CA THR A 257 -16.87 29.29 6.83
C THR A 257 -15.58 30.06 7.09
N LEU A 258 -14.57 29.37 7.63
CA LEU A 258 -13.22 29.93 7.84
C LEU A 258 -12.39 29.93 6.56
N ALA A 259 -12.41 28.82 5.83
CA ALA A 259 -11.61 28.65 4.61
C ALA A 259 -12.32 27.72 3.64
N THR A 260 -12.04 27.90 2.36
CA THR A 260 -12.48 27.01 1.25
C THR A 260 -11.27 26.67 0.40
N SER A 261 -11.20 25.41 -0.05
CA SER A 261 -10.15 24.89 -0.94
C SER A 261 -10.76 23.95 -1.98
N ASP A 262 -10.09 23.75 -3.09
CA ASP A 262 -10.39 22.73 -4.11
C ASP A 262 -9.64 21.40 -3.85
N THR A 263 -8.81 21.37 -2.82
CA THR A 263 -8.16 20.17 -2.26
C THR A 263 -8.43 20.06 -0.78
N ALA A 264 -8.34 18.84 -0.21
CA ALA A 264 -8.58 18.62 1.20
C ALA A 264 -7.57 19.36 2.08
N PHE A 265 -8.05 19.84 3.23
CA PHE A 265 -7.16 20.35 4.27
C PHE A 265 -6.47 19.17 4.98
N GLY A 266 -5.23 19.41 5.41
CA GLY A 266 -4.52 18.51 6.30
C GLY A 266 -5.01 18.61 7.75
N GLU A 267 -4.16 18.26 8.69
CA GLU A 267 -4.52 18.28 10.11
C GLU A 267 -4.68 19.72 10.63
N LEU A 268 -5.89 20.07 11.06
CA LEU A 268 -6.19 21.36 11.68
C LEU A 268 -5.51 21.48 13.04
N ALA A 269 -4.94 22.63 13.37
CA ALA A 269 -4.29 22.86 14.67
C ALA A 269 -4.59 24.26 15.22
N TRP A 270 -5.10 24.34 16.44
CA TRP A 270 -5.23 25.61 17.15
C TRP A 270 -3.87 26.04 17.73
N ALA A 271 -3.38 27.19 17.32
CA ALA A 271 -2.18 27.81 17.89
C ALA A 271 -2.52 28.59 19.17
N SER A 272 -3.75 29.12 19.26
CA SER A 272 -4.26 29.83 20.44
C SER A 272 -5.78 29.70 20.53
N ASP A 273 -6.37 30.40 21.52
CA ASP A 273 -7.84 30.45 21.66
C ASP A 273 -8.54 31.09 20.44
N GLY A 274 -7.83 31.90 19.65
CA GLY A 274 -8.37 32.59 18.48
C GLY A 274 -7.59 32.40 17.19
N THR A 275 -6.54 31.59 17.18
CA THR A 275 -5.71 31.39 15.98
C THR A 275 -5.68 29.91 15.58
N ILE A 276 -6.08 29.60 14.36
CA ILE A 276 -6.08 28.24 13.82
C ILE A 276 -5.23 28.14 12.55
N LEU A 277 -4.51 27.04 12.42
CA LEU A 277 -3.70 26.65 11.27
C LEU A 277 -4.47 25.61 10.45
N MET A 278 -4.54 25.81 9.15
CA MET A 278 -5.27 24.99 8.21
C MET A 278 -4.33 24.65 7.04
N PRO A 279 -3.57 23.55 7.13
CA PRO A 279 -2.72 23.10 6.03
C PRO A 279 -3.57 22.68 4.84
N VAL A 280 -3.17 23.00 3.62
CA VAL A 280 -3.79 22.57 2.37
C VAL A 280 -2.76 21.76 1.60
N SER A 281 -3.09 20.51 1.29
CA SER A 281 -2.19 19.65 0.52
C SER A 281 -2.25 20.03 -0.97
N GLU A 282 -1.10 20.33 -1.54
CA GLU A 282 -0.96 20.65 -2.96
C GLU A 282 0.30 19.98 -3.50
N GLU A 283 0.14 18.99 -4.39
CA GLU A 283 1.25 18.26 -5.02
C GLU A 283 2.29 17.67 -4.05
N GLY A 284 1.83 17.14 -2.90
CA GLY A 284 2.70 16.55 -1.88
C GLY A 284 3.38 17.56 -0.94
N PHE A 285 3.01 18.83 -1.01
CA PHE A 285 3.45 19.89 -0.11
C PHE A 285 2.26 20.54 0.58
N GLU A 286 2.43 20.95 1.83
CA GLU A 286 1.39 21.65 2.57
C GLU A 286 1.57 23.17 2.49
N GLU A 287 0.54 23.87 2.01
CA GLU A 287 0.38 25.29 2.10
C GLU A 287 -0.36 25.65 3.38
N ILE A 288 0.21 26.47 4.26
CA ILE A 288 -0.37 26.77 5.56
C ILE A 288 -1.23 28.04 5.49
N HIS A 289 -2.53 27.89 5.72
CA HIS A 289 -3.45 29.00 5.92
C HIS A 289 -3.64 29.22 7.42
N VAL A 290 -3.64 30.47 7.85
CA VAL A 290 -3.85 30.90 9.24
C VAL A 290 -5.14 31.73 9.30
N ALA A 291 -6.05 31.39 10.20
CA ALA A 291 -7.17 32.26 10.50
C ALA A 291 -7.04 32.82 11.95
N ARG A 292 -7.09 34.14 12.09
CA ARG A 292 -7.17 34.79 13.39
C ARG A 292 -8.59 35.30 13.62
N ILE A 293 -9.20 34.84 14.71
CA ILE A 293 -10.60 35.03 15.07
C ILE A 293 -10.68 35.93 16.27
N GLY A 294 -11.23 37.11 16.06
CA GLY A 294 -11.38 38.12 17.11
C GLY A 294 -12.49 37.79 18.11
N GLN A 295 -12.49 38.51 19.25
CA GLN A 295 -13.62 38.45 20.21
C GLN A 295 -14.91 38.96 19.56
N PRO A 296 -16.08 38.44 19.95
CA PRO A 296 -17.34 38.88 19.38
C PRO A 296 -17.63 40.33 19.74
N VAL A 297 -17.96 41.15 18.75
CA VAL A 297 -18.42 42.53 18.91
C VAL A 297 -19.78 42.63 18.25
N GLY A 298 -20.81 42.95 19.07
CA GLY A 298 -22.18 42.95 18.58
C GLY A 298 -22.68 41.60 18.07
N GLY A 299 -22.16 40.50 18.65
CA GLY A 299 -22.48 39.13 18.28
C GLY A 299 -21.69 38.58 17.08
N LYS A 300 -20.87 39.38 16.42
CA LYS A 300 -20.07 38.97 15.26
C LYS A 300 -18.57 38.92 15.57
N ARG A 301 -17.87 37.91 15.07
CA ARG A 301 -16.41 37.81 15.17
C ARG A 301 -15.74 38.34 13.91
N SER A 302 -14.65 39.07 14.07
CA SER A 302 -13.77 39.39 12.96
C SER A 302 -12.89 38.19 12.63
N ILE A 303 -12.67 37.92 11.34
CA ILE A 303 -11.79 36.85 10.88
C ILE A 303 -10.77 37.44 9.93
N THR A 304 -9.49 37.34 10.28
CA THR A 304 -8.37 37.71 9.40
C THR A 304 -7.72 36.44 8.90
N ARG A 305 -7.54 36.32 7.57
CA ARG A 305 -6.90 35.18 6.93
C ARG A 305 -5.53 35.54 6.43
N ILE A 306 -4.55 34.72 6.72
CA ILE A 306 -3.16 34.86 6.32
C ILE A 306 -2.70 33.58 5.65
N LYS A 307 -2.01 33.69 4.52
CA LYS A 307 -1.38 32.59 3.84
C LYS A 307 0.12 32.67 4.02
N LEU A 308 0.76 31.57 4.46
CA LEU A 308 2.21 31.54 4.57
C LEU A 308 2.85 31.49 3.17
N PRO A 309 3.95 32.23 2.94
CA PRO A 309 4.57 32.35 1.62
C PRO A 309 5.39 31.12 1.22
N ARG A 310 5.52 30.14 2.10
CA ARG A 310 6.21 28.88 1.86
C ARG A 310 5.40 27.69 2.35
N LYS A 311 5.43 26.65 1.55
CA LYS A 311 4.91 25.32 1.92
C LYS A 311 5.82 24.71 2.98
N GLY A 312 5.23 23.99 3.93
CA GLY A 312 5.98 23.34 5.01
C GLY A 312 5.07 22.51 5.91
N VAL A 313 5.65 21.96 6.97
CA VAL A 313 4.95 21.17 7.99
C VAL A 313 5.02 21.92 9.31
N VAL A 314 3.88 22.08 9.98
CA VAL A 314 3.84 22.65 11.34
C VAL A 314 4.42 21.62 12.31
N ILE A 315 5.53 21.97 12.96
CA ILE A 315 6.18 21.11 13.96
C ILE A 315 5.58 21.33 15.34
N ASP A 316 5.26 22.60 15.65
CA ASP A 316 4.76 22.98 16.96
C ASP A 316 3.97 24.29 16.87
N THR A 317 2.82 24.34 17.54
CA THR A 317 1.99 25.54 17.61
C THR A 317 2.42 26.52 18.70
N LEU A 318 3.45 26.18 19.46
CA LEU A 318 4.02 26.99 20.56
C LEU A 318 2.97 27.39 21.61
N PRO A 319 2.33 26.45 22.33
CA PRO A 319 1.34 26.79 23.34
C PRO A 319 1.83 27.85 24.33
N GLY A 320 1.07 28.97 24.44
CA GLY A 320 1.45 30.14 25.24
C GLY A 320 2.18 31.23 24.48
N ASP A 321 2.41 31.04 23.17
CA ASP A 321 2.93 32.08 22.26
C ASP A 321 1.96 32.20 21.07
N ASP A 322 0.99 33.10 21.18
CA ASP A 322 -0.08 33.28 20.20
C ASP A 322 0.38 33.81 18.84
N ASP A 323 1.60 34.29 18.77
CA ASP A 323 2.13 35.00 17.61
C ASP A 323 3.15 34.21 16.80
N HIS A 324 3.60 33.05 17.26
CA HIS A 324 4.61 32.27 16.54
C HIS A 324 4.24 30.80 16.42
N ILE A 325 4.86 30.13 15.45
CA ILE A 325 4.84 28.65 15.27
C ILE A 325 6.23 28.14 14.93
N LEU A 326 6.47 26.86 15.13
CA LEU A 326 7.60 26.16 14.51
C LEU A 326 7.14 25.56 13.18
N LEU A 327 7.72 26.04 12.09
CA LEU A 327 7.46 25.57 10.74
C LEU A 327 8.70 24.89 10.18
N ALA A 328 8.58 23.67 9.73
CA ALA A 328 9.61 23.00 8.92
C ALA A 328 9.33 23.23 7.44
N THR A 329 10.34 23.68 6.70
CA THR A 329 10.32 23.80 5.24
C THR A 329 11.33 22.84 4.63
N TRP A 330 11.13 22.45 3.37
CA TRP A 330 12.08 21.57 2.69
C TRP A 330 13.33 22.31 2.25
N GLY A 331 14.49 21.76 2.62
CA GLY A 331 15.79 22.15 2.09
C GLY A 331 16.06 21.54 0.71
N GLU A 332 17.18 21.96 0.10
CA GLU A 332 17.58 21.50 -1.24
C GLU A 332 17.80 19.98 -1.35
N ARG A 333 18.07 19.32 -0.22
CA ARG A 333 18.27 17.84 -0.14
C ARG A 333 17.04 17.08 0.33
N GLY A 334 15.87 17.74 0.42
CA GLY A 334 14.66 17.14 0.98
C GLY A 334 14.65 17.01 2.50
N ASP A 335 15.60 17.61 3.20
CA ASP A 335 15.65 17.69 4.65
C ASP A 335 14.72 18.77 5.20
N LEU A 336 14.25 18.58 6.43
CA LEU A 336 13.36 19.52 7.10
C LEU A 336 14.14 20.60 7.85
N LEU A 337 13.99 21.85 7.41
CA LEU A 337 14.59 23.04 8.01
C LEU A 337 13.57 23.75 8.90
N VAL A 338 13.76 23.73 10.22
CA VAL A 338 12.82 24.27 11.19
C VAL A 338 13.11 25.72 11.51
N HIS A 339 12.07 26.54 11.44
CA HIS A 339 12.11 27.99 11.73
C HIS A 339 11.00 28.36 12.72
N ARG A 340 11.26 29.33 13.57
CA ARG A 340 10.22 30.03 14.34
C ARG A 340 9.66 31.16 13.49
N VAL A 341 8.41 31.01 13.07
CA VAL A 341 7.74 31.95 12.14
C VAL A 341 6.75 32.81 12.89
N ASP A 342 6.85 34.12 12.71
CA ASP A 342 5.88 35.09 13.24
C ASP A 342 4.62 35.07 12.37
N ILE A 343 3.48 34.70 12.97
CA ILE A 343 2.16 34.63 12.37
C ILE A 343 1.20 35.69 12.94
N SER A 344 1.72 36.70 13.67
CA SER A 344 0.92 37.74 14.32
C SER A 344 0.13 38.62 13.36
N SER A 345 0.65 38.79 12.15
CA SER A 345 0.01 39.59 11.11
C SER A 345 0.47 39.19 9.70
N GLU A 346 -0.30 39.58 8.69
CA GLU A 346 0.09 39.39 7.30
C GLU A 346 1.41 40.10 6.98
N ALA A 347 1.66 41.27 7.57
CA ALA A 347 2.91 42.02 7.41
C ALA A 347 4.10 41.27 8.01
N ALA A 348 3.95 40.65 9.18
CA ALA A 348 4.97 39.85 9.83
C ALA A 348 5.33 38.64 8.97
N VAL A 349 4.33 37.91 8.51
CA VAL A 349 4.50 36.74 7.61
C VAL A 349 5.20 37.10 6.31
N ARG A 350 4.80 38.21 5.66
CA ARG A 350 5.43 38.67 4.41
C ARG A 350 6.86 39.16 4.61
N SER A 351 7.20 39.65 5.78
CA SER A 351 8.54 40.17 6.12
C SER A 351 9.52 39.04 6.46
N PHE A 352 9.06 37.87 6.76
CA PHE A 352 9.88 36.71 7.18
C PHE A 352 10.87 36.31 6.07
N ARG A 353 12.14 36.18 6.42
CA ARG A 353 13.23 35.86 5.51
C ARG A 353 13.87 34.53 5.89
N TYR A 354 13.36 33.44 5.34
CA TYR A 354 13.82 32.06 5.61
C TYR A 354 15.33 31.82 5.45
N ARG A 355 16.01 32.63 4.64
CA ARG A 355 17.46 32.57 4.47
C ARG A 355 18.26 33.37 5.51
N LEU A 356 17.64 34.35 6.13
CA LEU A 356 18.29 35.28 7.06
C LEU A 356 17.87 35.04 8.50
N ASN A 357 16.70 34.44 8.72
CA ASN A 357 16.18 34.11 10.03
C ASN A 357 16.82 32.81 10.56
N GLU A 358 16.94 32.75 11.86
CA GLU A 358 17.60 31.71 12.57
C GLU A 358 16.94 30.35 12.29
N ARG A 359 17.74 29.42 11.81
CA ARG A 359 17.37 28.02 11.66
C ARG A 359 17.59 27.32 12.99
N LEU A 360 16.59 26.62 13.51
CA LEU A 360 16.65 25.99 14.84
C LEU A 360 17.34 24.62 14.84
N ASN A 361 17.43 23.95 13.70
CA ASN A 361 17.91 22.58 13.58
C ASN A 361 19.35 22.46 13.07
N TYR A 362 20.23 23.39 13.43
CA TYR A 362 21.65 23.28 13.10
C TYR A 362 22.24 21.96 13.64
N GLY A 363 23.11 21.32 12.84
CA GLY A 363 23.81 20.09 13.21
C GLY A 363 23.04 18.79 12.96
N VAL A 364 21.85 18.85 12.37
CA VAL A 364 21.14 17.66 11.86
C VAL A 364 20.83 17.87 10.39
N ASP A 365 21.52 17.12 9.54
CA ASP A 365 21.24 17.04 8.12
C ASP A 365 20.31 15.86 7.85
N ASP A 366 19.56 15.89 6.73
CA ASP A 366 18.62 14.85 6.30
C ASP A 366 17.59 14.45 7.37
N ALA A 367 17.13 15.38 8.21
CA ALA A 367 16.03 15.14 9.14
C ALA A 367 14.71 14.90 8.39
N ARG A 368 13.96 13.89 8.82
CA ARG A 368 12.67 13.47 8.27
C ARG A 368 11.50 13.76 9.20
N ALA A 369 11.75 13.82 10.49
CA ALA A 369 10.77 14.19 11.51
C ALA A 369 11.44 14.93 12.66
N TRP A 370 10.69 15.80 13.32
CA TRP A 370 11.12 16.58 14.47
C TRP A 370 10.11 16.50 15.60
N TYR A 371 10.60 16.49 16.85
CA TYR A 371 9.78 16.44 18.06
C TYR A 371 10.28 17.52 19.05
N THR A 372 9.31 18.15 19.71
CA THR A 372 9.55 19.17 20.73
C THR A 372 9.27 18.61 22.12
N ASP A 373 9.88 19.20 23.15
CA ASP A 373 9.54 18.93 24.57
C ASP A 373 8.32 19.76 25.03
N GLY A 374 7.91 19.60 26.30
CA GLY A 374 6.78 20.32 26.88
C GLY A 374 6.94 21.84 26.92
N GLN A 375 8.13 22.35 26.63
CA GLN A 375 8.42 23.80 26.49
C GLN A 375 8.61 24.22 25.03
N SER A 376 8.14 23.41 24.08
CA SER A 376 8.25 23.65 22.64
C SER A 376 9.68 23.80 22.11
N ARG A 377 10.67 23.27 22.84
CA ARG A 377 12.07 23.26 22.39
C ARG A 377 12.33 22.05 21.53
N LEU A 378 12.98 22.28 20.39
CA LEU A 378 13.35 21.22 19.46
C LEU A 378 14.40 20.28 20.10
N ARG A 379 14.11 18.99 20.23
CA ARG A 379 14.90 18.02 21.00
C ARG A 379 15.30 16.79 20.24
N LEU A 380 14.39 16.21 19.49
CA LEU A 380 14.54 14.91 18.86
C LEU A 380 14.27 15.02 17.37
N ALA A 381 15.09 14.34 16.57
CA ALA A 381 14.85 14.15 15.15
C ALA A 381 15.02 12.70 14.74
N VAL A 382 14.23 12.27 13.76
CA VAL A 382 14.52 11.10 12.92
C VAL A 382 15.26 11.60 11.70
N ALA A 383 16.47 11.10 11.45
CA ALA A 383 17.31 11.54 10.35
C ALA A 383 17.86 10.34 9.55
N MET A 384 18.18 10.61 8.28
CA MET A 384 18.89 9.67 7.43
C MET A 384 20.41 9.91 7.56
N ARG A 385 21.19 8.86 7.77
CA ARG A 385 22.65 8.93 7.87
C ARG A 385 23.28 7.90 6.94
N LYS A 386 24.44 8.23 6.39
CA LYS A 386 25.25 7.27 5.64
C LYS A 386 25.65 6.12 6.54
N ASP A 387 25.33 4.91 6.14
CA ASP A 387 25.83 3.72 6.81
C ASP A 387 27.28 3.46 6.38
N LYS A 388 28.21 3.73 7.31
CA LYS A 388 29.64 3.51 7.09
C LYS A 388 30.03 2.03 7.22
N ASN A 389 29.14 1.21 7.76
CA ASN A 389 29.36 -0.21 8.02
C ASN A 389 28.65 -1.11 7.00
N ALA A 390 27.89 -0.53 6.08
CA ALA A 390 27.26 -1.30 5.01
C ALA A 390 28.33 -2.08 4.25
N PRO A 391 28.10 -3.37 3.95
CA PRO A 391 29.02 -4.15 3.12
C PRO A 391 29.30 -3.43 1.80
N LYS A 392 30.54 -3.46 1.33
CA LYS A 392 30.90 -2.82 0.05
C LYS A 392 30.13 -3.37 -1.14
N GLU A 393 29.56 -4.57 -1.03
CA GLU A 393 28.66 -5.19 -1.99
C GLU A 393 27.25 -4.55 -1.99
N GLU A 394 26.88 -3.87 -0.90
CA GLU A 394 25.64 -3.08 -0.79
C GLU A 394 25.85 -1.61 -1.21
N ALA A 395 27.09 -1.15 -1.18
CA ALA A 395 27.52 0.09 -1.81
C ALA A 395 28.06 -0.27 -3.21
N GLY A 396 27.16 -0.60 -4.15
CA GLY A 396 27.53 -0.77 -5.55
C GLY A 396 28.32 0.45 -6.04
N GLU A 397 29.42 0.24 -6.77
CA GLU A 397 30.29 1.32 -7.26
C GLU A 397 29.54 2.37 -8.11
N ASP A 398 28.29 2.07 -8.52
CA ASP A 398 27.40 2.93 -9.33
C ASP A 398 25.95 3.01 -8.83
N SER A 399 25.58 2.41 -7.67
CA SER A 399 24.25 2.61 -7.08
C SER A 399 24.11 4.07 -6.61
N GLN A 400 22.92 4.62 -6.73
CA GLN A 400 22.56 6.03 -6.49
C GLN A 400 22.84 6.49 -5.04
N GLY A 401 24.11 6.49 -4.62
CA GLY A 401 24.53 7.00 -3.34
C GLY A 401 24.87 5.92 -2.31
N PRO A 402 25.49 6.31 -1.18
CA PRO A 402 25.87 5.39 -0.11
C PRO A 402 24.62 4.83 0.57
N ALA A 403 24.71 3.58 1.05
CA ALA A 403 23.69 2.99 1.91
C ALA A 403 23.33 3.94 3.06
N MET A 404 22.05 4.12 3.32
CA MET A 404 21.51 5.05 4.31
C MET A 404 20.82 4.27 5.43
N LYS A 405 21.01 4.72 6.67
CA LYS A 405 20.32 4.18 7.84
C LYS A 405 19.47 5.26 8.51
N ARG A 406 18.39 4.86 9.14
CA ARG A 406 17.57 5.74 9.97
C ARG A 406 18.14 5.82 11.37
N VAL A 407 18.25 7.01 11.92
CA VAL A 407 18.78 7.23 13.28
C VAL A 407 17.94 8.24 14.06
N LEU A 408 17.96 8.09 15.39
CA LEU A 408 17.49 9.11 16.31
C LEU A 408 18.62 10.07 16.66
N MET A 409 18.38 11.37 16.42
CA MET A 409 19.27 12.45 16.81
C MET A 409 18.64 13.22 17.98
N TYR A 410 19.32 13.28 19.09
CA TYR A 410 18.84 13.99 20.28
C TYR A 410 19.81 15.10 20.70
N GLY A 411 19.27 16.24 21.10
CA GLY A 411 20.08 17.37 21.51
C GLY A 411 19.30 18.67 21.72
N ARG A 412 20.02 19.78 21.59
CA ARG A 412 19.49 21.13 21.75
C ARG A 412 20.41 22.13 21.05
N ASP A 413 19.81 23.11 20.38
CA ASP A 413 20.47 24.34 19.92
C ASP A 413 21.76 24.06 19.08
N GLY A 414 21.68 23.11 18.15
CA GLY A 414 22.80 22.73 17.29
C GLY A 414 23.75 21.67 17.86
N ALA A 415 23.58 21.28 19.11
CA ALA A 415 24.39 20.24 19.77
C ALA A 415 23.69 18.88 19.77
N TYR A 416 23.34 18.37 18.59
CA TYR A 416 22.66 17.07 18.43
C TYR A 416 23.66 15.94 18.28
N ARG A 417 23.32 14.78 18.85
CA ARG A 417 24.09 13.54 18.75
C ARG A 417 23.19 12.38 18.38
N GLU A 418 23.72 11.42 17.65
CA GLU A 418 23.08 10.14 17.38
C GLU A 418 22.99 9.34 18.68
N ILE A 419 21.81 8.85 19.01
CA ILE A 419 21.54 8.07 20.23
C ILE A 419 21.09 6.65 19.94
N MET A 420 20.50 6.38 18.78
CA MET A 420 19.98 5.07 18.41
C MET A 420 19.87 4.96 16.91
N GLU A 421 20.19 3.80 16.38
CA GLU A 421 19.82 3.37 15.03
C GLU A 421 18.42 2.74 15.06
N ILE A 422 17.59 3.09 14.08
CA ILE A 422 16.25 2.51 13.92
C ILE A 422 16.36 1.36 12.92
N GLU A 423 16.31 0.14 13.42
CA GLU A 423 16.33 -1.07 12.59
C GLU A 423 15.01 -1.20 11.82
N ASP A 424 15.07 -1.69 10.59
CA ASP A 424 13.87 -1.82 9.74
C ASP A 424 12.98 -2.98 10.18
N GLU A 425 13.57 -4.06 10.70
CA GLU A 425 12.83 -5.27 11.12
C GLU A 425 12.10 -5.08 12.45
N GLU A 426 12.70 -4.37 13.41
CA GLU A 426 12.16 -4.12 14.75
C GLU A 426 12.23 -2.62 15.09
N PRO A 427 11.47 -1.76 14.39
CA PRO A 427 11.63 -0.32 14.50
C PRO A 427 11.28 0.20 15.90
N PHE A 428 12.09 1.17 16.34
CA PHE A 428 11.68 2.07 17.41
C PHE A 428 10.94 3.26 16.80
N SER A 429 9.65 3.37 17.09
CA SER A 429 8.80 4.49 16.62
C SER A 429 8.68 5.54 17.73
N PRO A 430 9.38 6.68 17.66
CA PRO A 430 9.24 7.73 18.65
C PRO A 430 7.84 8.32 18.64
N GLN A 431 7.26 8.50 19.83
CA GLN A 431 5.90 9.02 20.02
C GLN A 431 5.89 10.43 20.59
N GLY A 432 6.92 10.80 21.34
CA GLY A 432 7.05 12.09 21.99
C GLY A 432 8.12 12.07 23.07
N LEU A 433 8.20 13.17 23.81
CA LEU A 433 9.13 13.35 24.92
C LEU A 433 8.38 13.60 26.23
N SER A 434 9.07 13.37 27.37
CA SER A 434 8.63 13.90 28.65
C SER A 434 8.57 15.43 28.62
N ALA A 435 7.76 16.06 29.47
CA ALA A 435 7.57 17.51 29.46
C ALA A 435 8.87 18.29 29.62
N ASP A 436 9.83 17.75 30.42
CA ASP A 436 11.17 18.33 30.57
C ASP A 436 12.12 18.01 29.38
N GLY A 437 11.72 17.13 28.49
CA GLY A 437 12.48 16.67 27.32
C GLY A 437 13.61 15.69 27.67
N SER A 438 13.68 15.18 28.90
CA SER A 438 14.79 14.30 29.32
C SER A 438 14.64 12.86 28.88
N LEU A 439 13.42 12.41 28.59
CA LEU A 439 13.08 11.04 28.22
C LEU A 439 12.32 11.00 26.88
N ILE A 440 12.48 9.93 26.15
CA ILE A 440 11.80 9.69 24.87
C ILE A 440 10.83 8.52 25.05
N TYR A 441 9.56 8.75 24.71
CA TYR A 441 8.56 7.69 24.61
C TYR A 441 8.58 7.10 23.22
N GLY A 442 8.54 5.78 23.09
CA GLY A 442 8.50 5.10 21.81
C GLY A 442 7.75 3.78 21.90
N ILE A 443 7.25 3.37 20.74
CA ILE A 443 6.64 2.05 20.55
C ILE A 443 7.65 1.18 19.82
N THR A 444 7.88 -0.03 20.33
CA THR A 444 8.80 -1.00 19.73
C THR A 444 8.45 -2.43 20.13
N GLU A 445 8.79 -3.38 19.28
CA GLU A 445 8.76 -4.82 19.59
C GLU A 445 10.16 -5.43 19.74
N LYS A 446 11.21 -4.62 19.71
CA LYS A 446 12.59 -5.09 19.84
C LYS A 446 12.78 -5.80 21.17
N ASP A 447 13.23 -7.07 21.11
CA ASP A 447 13.39 -7.96 22.26
C ASP A 447 12.10 -8.16 23.08
N ARG A 448 10.92 -8.15 22.43
CA ARG A 448 9.58 -8.20 23.04
C ARG A 448 8.65 -9.13 22.27
N ALA A 449 7.60 -9.58 22.99
CA ALA A 449 6.58 -10.45 22.42
C ALA A 449 5.55 -9.67 21.57
N GLN A 450 5.41 -8.36 21.79
CA GLN A 450 4.49 -7.46 21.10
C GLN A 450 5.03 -6.04 21.11
N ARG A 451 4.37 -5.14 20.37
CA ARG A 451 4.67 -3.70 20.42
C ARG A 451 4.24 -3.11 21.76
N ASP A 452 5.21 -2.76 22.58
CA ASP A 452 5.04 -2.12 23.88
C ASP A 452 5.39 -0.64 23.82
N LEU A 453 4.79 0.16 24.72
CA LEU A 453 5.22 1.53 24.97
C LEU A 453 6.39 1.52 25.95
N VAL A 454 7.51 2.11 25.56
CA VAL A 454 8.75 2.11 26.31
C VAL A 454 9.32 3.52 26.51
N VAL A 455 10.29 3.63 27.44
CA VAL A 455 11.10 4.84 27.63
C VAL A 455 12.53 4.57 27.19
N LEU A 456 12.99 5.39 26.25
CA LEU A 456 14.40 5.49 25.87
C LEU A 456 15.02 6.67 26.61
N ASP A 457 16.08 6.42 27.37
CA ASP A 457 16.90 7.47 27.99
C ASP A 457 18.02 7.89 27.00
N PRO A 458 17.99 9.13 26.50
CA PRO A 458 18.98 9.60 25.56
C PRO A 458 20.38 9.76 26.18
N ALA A 459 20.50 9.82 27.53
CA ALA A 459 21.80 9.92 28.21
C ALA A 459 22.55 8.60 28.19
N THR A 460 21.86 7.50 28.54
CA THR A 460 22.40 6.13 28.51
C THR A 460 22.28 5.46 27.15
N ARG A 461 21.41 5.98 26.27
CA ARG A 461 21.08 5.44 24.94
C ARG A 461 20.46 4.04 25.00
N THR A 462 19.69 3.78 26.06
CA THR A 462 19.07 2.47 26.30
C THR A 462 17.59 2.63 26.65
N ILE A 463 16.82 1.60 26.33
CA ILE A 463 15.44 1.47 26.82
C ILE A 463 15.51 1.12 28.31
N THR A 464 15.03 2.01 29.16
CA THR A 464 15.16 1.89 30.62
C THR A 464 13.98 1.24 31.30
N ARG A 465 12.76 1.38 30.72
CA ARG A 465 11.56 0.75 31.27
C ARG A 465 10.45 0.61 30.23
N THR A 466 9.55 -0.32 30.49
CA THR A 466 8.25 -0.44 29.80
C THR A 466 7.22 0.42 30.54
N VAL A 467 6.53 1.28 29.84
CA VAL A 467 5.43 2.11 30.36
C VAL A 467 4.13 1.33 30.34
N PHE A 468 3.87 0.67 29.21
CA PHE A 468 2.68 -0.13 29.02
C PHE A 468 3.00 -1.36 28.17
N SER A 469 2.46 -2.50 28.58
CA SER A 469 2.53 -3.77 27.87
C SER A 469 1.26 -4.57 28.14
N LYS A 470 0.70 -5.17 27.08
CA LYS A 470 -0.49 -6.01 27.19
C LYS A 470 -0.26 -7.30 26.41
N PRO A 471 -0.17 -8.47 27.07
CA PRO A 471 0.15 -9.72 26.40
C PRO A 471 -0.78 -10.02 25.21
N GLY A 472 -0.19 -10.31 24.06
CA GLY A 472 -0.91 -10.62 22.84
C GLY A 472 -1.67 -9.42 22.24
N THR A 473 -1.23 -8.19 22.55
CA THR A 473 -1.87 -6.98 22.03
C THR A 473 -0.79 -5.95 21.70
N ASP A 474 -0.77 -5.45 20.49
CA ASP A 474 0.13 -4.39 20.06
C ASP A 474 -0.41 -3.01 20.45
N VAL A 475 0.42 -2.18 21.07
CA VAL A 475 0.15 -0.75 21.23
C VAL A 475 0.22 -0.10 19.86
N VAL A 476 -0.82 0.65 19.49
CA VAL A 476 -0.91 1.33 18.18
C VAL A 476 -0.70 2.83 18.27
N GLY A 477 -0.85 3.43 19.47
CA GLY A 477 -0.64 4.85 19.66
C GLY A 477 -0.54 5.26 21.12
N THR A 478 -0.21 6.54 21.32
CA THR A 478 -0.08 7.18 22.65
C THR A 478 -1.05 8.35 22.74
N ILE A 479 -1.47 8.63 23.96
CA ILE A 479 -2.34 9.77 24.29
C ILE A 479 -1.53 10.74 25.14
N PHE A 480 -1.35 11.96 24.64
CA PHE A 480 -0.80 13.09 25.38
C PHE A 480 -1.91 14.06 25.73
N ASP A 481 -1.78 14.73 26.85
CA ASP A 481 -2.69 15.81 27.22
C ASP A 481 -2.20 17.19 26.71
N GLU A 482 -2.94 18.23 27.04
CA GLU A 482 -2.65 19.60 26.62
C GLU A 482 -1.35 20.15 27.23
N ALA A 483 -0.89 19.56 28.35
CA ALA A 483 0.41 19.84 28.94
C ALA A 483 1.55 19.01 28.33
N ARG A 484 1.22 18.18 27.31
CA ARG A 484 2.15 17.24 26.66
C ARG A 484 2.69 16.16 27.58
N GLU A 485 1.94 15.86 28.64
CA GLU A 485 2.23 14.69 29.46
C GLU A 485 1.59 13.45 28.83
N LEU A 486 2.32 12.35 28.87
CA LEU A 486 1.82 11.07 28.41
C LEU A 486 0.79 10.53 29.40
N VAL A 487 -0.48 10.42 28.99
CA VAL A 487 -1.61 10.07 29.85
C VAL A 487 -2.28 8.74 29.52
N GLY A 488 -1.92 8.12 28.40
CA GLY A 488 -2.52 6.85 28.01
C GLY A 488 -1.97 6.27 26.70
N VAL A 489 -2.55 5.14 26.32
CA VAL A 489 -2.25 4.41 25.08
C VAL A 489 -3.53 4.03 24.35
N THR A 490 -3.36 3.68 23.08
CA THR A 490 -4.44 3.07 22.28
C THR A 490 -4.00 1.71 21.74
N TYR A 491 -4.94 0.79 21.66
CA TYR A 491 -4.77 -0.54 21.07
C TYR A 491 -6.12 -1.07 20.59
N TYR A 492 -6.12 -2.16 19.79
CA TYR A 492 -7.37 -2.80 19.38
C TYR A 492 -7.73 -3.97 20.32
N GLN A 493 -9.00 -4.08 20.65
CA GLN A 493 -9.57 -5.20 21.40
C GLN A 493 -11.00 -5.48 20.95
N GLY A 494 -11.30 -6.71 20.55
CA GLY A 494 -12.61 -7.06 19.99
C GLY A 494 -12.94 -6.27 18.72
N GLY A 495 -11.94 -5.93 17.93
CA GLY A 495 -12.06 -5.10 16.73
C GLY A 495 -12.31 -3.61 16.97
N LEU A 496 -12.47 -3.16 18.21
CA LEU A 496 -12.68 -1.75 18.57
C LEU A 496 -11.36 -1.11 19.00
N LEU A 497 -11.15 0.15 18.62
CA LEU A 497 -10.04 0.95 19.16
C LEU A 497 -10.35 1.33 20.60
N VAL A 498 -9.48 0.93 21.51
CA VAL A 498 -9.59 1.18 22.95
C VAL A 498 -8.55 2.21 23.36
N SER A 499 -8.97 3.22 24.09
CA SER A 499 -8.08 4.12 24.84
C SER A 499 -7.93 3.60 26.26
N ASP A 500 -6.70 3.54 26.76
CA ASP A 500 -6.39 3.11 28.15
C ASP A 500 -5.60 4.23 28.84
N TYR A 501 -6.25 4.92 29.75
CA TYR A 501 -5.65 6.05 30.47
C TYR A 501 -4.95 5.59 31.73
N PHE A 502 -3.82 6.20 32.08
CA PHE A 502 -3.02 5.87 33.25
C PHE A 502 -3.60 6.45 34.56
N ASP A 503 -4.43 7.49 34.44
CA ASP A 503 -5.12 8.09 35.61
C ASP A 503 -6.55 7.58 35.74
N THR A 504 -7.04 7.57 37.01
CA THR A 504 -8.34 7.03 37.35
C THR A 504 -9.50 7.90 36.90
N ASP A 505 -9.33 9.21 36.83
CA ASP A 505 -10.41 10.14 36.49
C ASP A 505 -10.73 10.09 34.98
N ARG A 506 -9.70 10.11 34.13
CA ARG A 506 -9.87 9.92 32.67
C ARG A 506 -10.41 8.54 32.35
N SER A 507 -9.93 7.51 33.07
CA SER A 507 -10.45 6.13 32.92
C SER A 507 -11.93 6.03 33.32
N ALA A 508 -12.34 6.64 34.40
CA ALA A 508 -13.73 6.67 34.83
C ALA A 508 -14.61 7.45 33.84
N GLN A 509 -14.12 8.57 33.31
CA GLN A 509 -14.80 9.35 32.29
C GLN A 509 -14.99 8.55 31.00
N LEU A 510 -13.93 7.88 30.51
CA LEU A 510 -14.03 7.03 29.34
C LEU A 510 -15.06 5.90 29.53
N LYS A 511 -15.05 5.24 30.70
CA LYS A 511 -16.01 4.20 31.03
C LYS A 511 -17.46 4.72 31.02
N MET A 512 -17.69 5.92 31.51
CA MET A 512 -19.00 6.58 31.42
C MET A 512 -19.41 6.78 29.94
N LEU A 513 -18.49 7.26 29.10
CA LEU A 513 -18.73 7.45 27.67
C LEU A 513 -19.03 6.13 26.96
N GLN A 514 -18.27 5.07 27.24
CA GLN A 514 -18.50 3.73 26.70
C GLN A 514 -19.87 3.16 27.12
N ASN A 515 -20.32 3.44 28.35
CA ASN A 515 -21.66 3.07 28.80
C ASN A 515 -22.77 3.87 28.09
N THR A 516 -22.48 5.09 27.65
CA THR A 516 -23.41 5.93 26.87
C THR A 516 -23.50 5.44 25.43
N PHE A 517 -22.43 4.89 24.87
CA PHE A 517 -22.33 4.37 23.51
C PHE A 517 -21.92 2.87 23.52
N PRO A 518 -22.77 1.98 24.02
CA PRO A 518 -22.40 0.57 24.20
C PRO A 518 -22.09 -0.11 22.86
N GLY A 519 -21.00 -0.88 22.82
CA GLY A 519 -20.58 -1.64 21.62
C GLY A 519 -20.00 -0.78 20.50
N LYS A 520 -19.64 0.48 20.79
CA LYS A 520 -19.05 1.40 19.80
C LYS A 520 -17.63 1.80 20.19
N THR A 521 -16.82 2.10 19.22
CA THR A 521 -15.59 2.84 19.41
C THR A 521 -15.93 4.27 19.82
N VAL A 522 -15.34 4.75 20.92
CA VAL A 522 -15.46 6.14 21.36
C VAL A 522 -14.05 6.70 21.52
N VAL A 523 -13.70 7.66 20.68
CA VAL A 523 -12.40 8.32 20.69
C VAL A 523 -12.59 9.78 21.07
N VAL A 524 -11.81 10.25 22.04
CA VAL A 524 -11.73 11.69 22.36
C VAL A 524 -10.84 12.36 21.32
N GLY A 525 -11.45 13.13 20.41
CA GLY A 525 -10.79 13.83 19.31
C GLY A 525 -10.21 15.20 19.67
N GLY A 526 -10.51 15.72 20.87
CA GLY A 526 -10.00 16.99 21.37
C GLY A 526 -10.65 17.40 22.69
N ARG A 527 -9.96 18.24 23.45
CA ARG A 527 -10.43 18.77 24.75
C ARG A 527 -10.13 20.26 24.86
N SER A 528 -10.94 20.98 25.62
CA SER A 528 -10.57 22.32 26.10
C SER A 528 -9.49 22.22 27.20
N ARG A 529 -8.75 23.32 27.44
CA ARG A 529 -7.68 23.38 28.47
C ARG A 529 -8.17 23.01 29.86
N ASP A 530 -9.40 23.35 30.20
CA ASP A 530 -10.03 23.01 31.49
C ASP A 530 -10.69 21.62 31.51
N GLY A 531 -10.66 20.91 30.36
CA GLY A 531 -11.22 19.57 30.21
C GLY A 531 -12.75 19.48 30.24
N LYS A 532 -13.47 20.63 30.26
CA LYS A 532 -14.94 20.63 30.40
C LYS A 532 -15.67 20.51 29.06
N GLN A 533 -15.01 20.83 27.96
CA GLN A 533 -15.55 20.71 26.62
C GLN A 533 -14.71 19.69 25.84
N MET A 534 -15.38 18.75 25.16
CA MET A 534 -14.71 17.68 24.41
C MET A 534 -15.36 17.43 23.06
N LEU A 535 -14.56 16.95 22.13
CA LEU A 535 -15.03 16.34 20.88
C LEU A 535 -14.91 14.83 21.00
N LEU A 536 -15.95 14.13 20.60
CA LEU A 536 -15.99 12.67 20.57
C LEU A 536 -16.27 12.19 19.16
N TRP A 537 -15.48 11.22 18.71
CA TRP A 537 -15.80 10.41 17.54
C TRP A 537 -16.40 9.09 18.01
N VAL A 538 -17.58 8.77 17.48
CA VAL A 538 -18.32 7.55 17.82
C VAL A 538 -18.65 6.78 16.57
N GLU A 539 -18.17 5.53 16.46
CA GLU A 539 -18.39 4.68 15.29
C GLU A 539 -18.64 3.21 15.67
N ALA A 540 -19.21 2.46 14.73
CA ALA A 540 -19.39 1.01 14.80
C ALA A 540 -19.45 0.43 13.37
N GLY A 541 -19.45 -0.88 13.23
CA GLY A 541 -19.57 -1.53 11.93
C GLY A 541 -20.86 -1.18 11.17
N ASP A 542 -21.94 -0.92 11.89
CA ASP A 542 -23.23 -0.47 11.33
C ASP A 542 -23.54 1.02 11.56
N GLN A 543 -22.52 1.78 11.93
CA GLN A 543 -22.65 3.22 12.13
C GLN A 543 -21.37 3.91 11.66
N PRO A 544 -21.41 4.62 10.51
CA PRO A 544 -20.35 5.54 10.13
C PRO A 544 -20.05 6.53 11.26
N ALA A 545 -18.81 7.05 11.29
CA ALA A 545 -18.38 7.91 12.39
C ALA A 545 -19.27 9.16 12.54
N GLN A 546 -19.61 9.45 13.77
CA GLN A 546 -20.39 10.62 14.18
C GLN A 546 -19.54 11.50 15.10
N LEU A 547 -19.58 12.81 14.88
CA LEU A 547 -18.90 13.81 15.68
C LEU A 547 -19.84 14.39 16.72
N TYR A 548 -19.50 14.24 18.01
CA TYR A 548 -20.25 14.83 19.12
C TYR A 548 -19.44 15.89 19.83
N HIS A 549 -20.12 16.91 20.30
CA HIS A 549 -19.63 17.84 21.33
C HIS A 549 -20.17 17.41 22.69
N LEU A 550 -19.29 17.23 23.67
CA LEU A 550 -19.61 16.89 25.04
C LEU A 550 -19.33 18.09 25.95
N ASP A 551 -20.36 18.58 26.65
CA ASP A 551 -20.21 19.46 27.80
C ASP A 551 -20.22 18.60 29.07
N VAL A 552 -19.04 18.47 29.71
CA VAL A 552 -18.84 17.62 30.90
C VAL A 552 -19.59 18.18 32.09
N ALA A 553 -19.66 19.50 32.24
CA ALA A 553 -20.35 20.16 33.35
C ALA A 553 -21.87 20.01 33.25
N ALA A 554 -22.42 20.21 32.08
CA ALA A 554 -23.84 20.02 31.79
C ALA A 554 -24.22 18.52 31.63
N ARG A 555 -23.24 17.62 31.54
CA ARG A 555 -23.44 16.18 31.26
C ARG A 555 -24.29 15.94 30.00
N SER A 556 -24.05 16.70 28.96
CA SER A 556 -24.78 16.65 27.71
C SER A 556 -23.84 16.43 26.52
N ALA A 557 -24.23 15.50 25.64
CA ALA A 557 -23.55 15.25 24.37
C ALA A 557 -24.50 15.66 23.23
N SER A 558 -24.04 16.53 22.34
CA SER A 558 -24.78 17.01 21.19
C SER A 558 -24.10 16.51 19.92
N LEU A 559 -24.87 15.90 19.01
CA LEU A 559 -24.37 15.55 17.68
C LEU A 559 -24.06 16.85 16.91
N ILE A 560 -22.82 16.98 16.43
CA ILE A 560 -22.41 18.09 15.58
C ILE A 560 -22.67 17.74 14.12
N ASP A 561 -22.14 16.60 13.66
CA ASP A 561 -22.22 16.18 12.26
C ASP A 561 -21.92 14.67 12.13
N GLU A 562 -22.11 14.12 10.93
CA GLU A 562 -21.91 12.72 10.60
C GLU A 562 -21.03 12.58 9.34
N THR A 563 -20.18 11.57 9.29
CA THR A 563 -19.36 11.33 8.08
C THR A 563 -20.25 10.95 6.89
N LYS A 564 -21.31 10.18 7.12
CA LYS A 564 -22.27 9.70 6.09
C LYS A 564 -23.72 10.07 6.45
N PRO A 565 -24.13 11.33 6.38
CA PRO A 565 -25.46 11.77 6.86
C PRO A 565 -26.63 11.13 6.09
N ASP A 566 -26.40 10.67 4.87
CA ASP A 566 -27.42 10.02 4.03
C ASP A 566 -27.63 8.54 4.39
N LEU A 567 -26.72 7.92 5.12
CA LEU A 567 -26.83 6.53 5.58
C LEU A 567 -27.48 6.45 6.95
N LYS A 568 -28.66 5.83 7.00
CA LYS A 568 -29.33 5.63 8.28
C LYS A 568 -28.86 4.33 8.92
N PRO A 569 -28.47 4.32 10.20
CA PRO A 569 -28.02 3.09 10.89
C PRO A 569 -29.00 1.91 10.80
N ALA A 570 -30.31 2.19 10.73
CA ALA A 570 -31.33 1.16 10.57
C ALA A 570 -31.24 0.38 9.24
N ALA A 571 -30.61 0.96 8.22
CA ALA A 571 -30.39 0.33 6.91
C ALA A 571 -29.10 -0.51 6.87
N LEU A 572 -28.20 -0.31 7.84
CA LEU A 572 -26.91 -0.99 7.91
C LEU A 572 -26.98 -2.25 8.78
N ALA A 573 -26.15 -3.22 8.47
CA ALA A 573 -26.11 -4.51 9.13
C ALA A 573 -25.16 -4.51 10.34
N PRO A 574 -25.57 -5.00 11.52
CA PRO A 574 -24.72 -5.06 12.69
C PRO A 574 -23.60 -6.07 12.52
N SER A 575 -22.42 -5.69 12.99
CA SER A 575 -21.22 -6.54 13.03
C SER A 575 -20.90 -6.93 14.47
N THR A 576 -20.47 -8.17 14.68
CA THR A 576 -20.11 -8.72 15.99
C THR A 576 -18.74 -9.39 15.91
N ALA A 577 -17.86 -9.07 16.87
CA ALA A 577 -16.62 -9.79 17.08
C ALA A 577 -16.87 -11.09 17.85
N PHE A 578 -16.13 -12.15 17.52
CA PHE A 578 -16.08 -13.38 18.30
C PHE A 578 -14.70 -13.99 18.26
N THR A 579 -14.38 -14.78 19.28
CA THR A 579 -13.14 -15.54 19.34
C THR A 579 -13.42 -17.03 19.17
N PHE A 580 -12.49 -17.74 18.56
CA PHE A 580 -12.59 -19.17 18.32
C PHE A 580 -11.19 -19.81 18.40
N LYS A 581 -11.13 -21.14 18.30
CA LYS A 581 -9.86 -21.87 18.28
C LYS A 581 -9.53 -22.34 16.87
N GLY A 582 -8.33 -21.99 16.42
CA GLY A 582 -7.70 -22.58 15.25
C GLY A 582 -7.46 -24.09 15.43
N VAL A 583 -7.03 -24.73 14.36
CA VAL A 583 -6.78 -26.20 14.34
C VAL A 583 -5.69 -26.60 15.35
N ASP A 584 -4.70 -25.74 15.54
CA ASP A 584 -3.59 -25.90 16.49
C ASP A 584 -3.90 -25.41 17.92
N GLY A 585 -5.13 -24.95 18.19
CA GLY A 585 -5.56 -24.41 19.47
C GLY A 585 -5.25 -22.93 19.65
N THR A 586 -4.65 -22.25 18.68
CA THR A 586 -4.42 -20.78 18.68
C THR A 586 -5.75 -20.05 18.86
N SER A 587 -5.77 -19.01 19.69
CA SER A 587 -6.95 -18.14 19.84
C SER A 587 -6.97 -17.12 18.72
N LEU A 588 -8.05 -17.13 17.96
CA LEU A 588 -8.26 -16.28 16.78
C LEU A 588 -9.47 -15.39 16.99
N GLU A 589 -9.49 -14.23 16.31
CA GLU A 589 -10.62 -13.30 16.30
C GLU A 589 -11.21 -13.22 14.90
N ALA A 590 -12.54 -13.13 14.85
CA ALA A 590 -13.26 -12.92 13.59
C ALA A 590 -14.46 -11.99 13.81
N PHE A 591 -14.99 -11.49 12.72
CA PHE A 591 -16.14 -10.59 12.70
C PHE A 591 -17.22 -11.17 11.78
N ILE A 592 -18.45 -11.21 12.28
CA ILE A 592 -19.60 -11.57 11.47
C ILE A 592 -20.56 -10.40 11.37
N THR A 593 -20.91 -10.04 10.15
CA THR A 593 -21.94 -9.04 9.85
C THR A 593 -23.17 -9.78 9.38
N LEU A 594 -24.31 -9.59 10.07
CA LEU A 594 -25.55 -10.28 9.77
C LEU A 594 -26.59 -9.33 9.19
N PRO A 595 -27.17 -9.65 8.02
CA PRO A 595 -28.23 -8.84 7.46
C PRO A 595 -29.47 -8.84 8.39
N ARG A 596 -30.22 -7.72 8.42
CA ARG A 596 -31.43 -7.56 9.23
C ARG A 596 -32.60 -8.35 8.64
N ARG A 597 -32.50 -9.68 8.64
CA ARG A 597 -33.55 -10.58 8.16
C ARG A 597 -33.63 -11.85 9.01
N ALA A 598 -34.82 -12.45 9.06
CA ALA A 598 -35.02 -13.71 9.80
C ALA A 598 -34.54 -14.94 8.99
N GLY A 599 -34.22 -16.00 9.72
CA GLY A 599 -33.82 -17.29 9.13
C GLY A 599 -32.35 -17.38 8.76
N LYS A 600 -31.97 -18.54 8.21
CA LYS A 600 -30.60 -18.77 7.74
C LYS A 600 -30.35 -18.03 6.43
N VAL A 601 -29.20 -17.38 6.35
CA VAL A 601 -28.76 -16.55 5.22
C VAL A 601 -27.51 -17.12 4.56
N PRO A 602 -27.28 -16.91 3.25
CA PRO A 602 -26.01 -17.28 2.61
C PRO A 602 -24.83 -16.60 3.28
N LEU A 603 -23.66 -17.23 3.21
CA LEU A 603 -22.42 -16.73 3.81
C LEU A 603 -21.42 -16.29 2.75
N ILE A 604 -20.96 -15.08 2.85
CA ILE A 604 -19.76 -14.60 2.17
C ILE A 604 -18.58 -14.76 3.13
N VAL A 605 -17.55 -15.50 2.74
CA VAL A 605 -16.26 -15.55 3.42
C VAL A 605 -15.38 -14.50 2.77
N PHE A 606 -14.98 -13.49 3.54
CA PHE A 606 -14.37 -12.27 3.04
C PHE A 606 -13.01 -12.03 3.72
N PRO A 607 -11.94 -12.77 3.34
CA PRO A 607 -10.61 -12.59 3.89
C PRO A 607 -9.99 -11.27 3.45
N HIS A 608 -9.31 -10.60 4.38
CA HIS A 608 -8.60 -9.36 4.11
C HIS A 608 -7.35 -9.55 3.23
N GLY A 609 -6.88 -8.48 2.63
CA GLY A 609 -5.62 -8.43 1.89
C GLY A 609 -4.39 -8.46 2.81
N GLY A 610 -3.23 -8.34 2.25
CA GLY A 610 -1.95 -8.38 2.96
C GLY A 610 -1.15 -9.64 2.62
N PRO A 611 -1.16 -10.74 3.37
CA PRO A 611 -1.91 -11.06 4.60
C PRO A 611 -1.20 -10.65 5.89
N ILE A 612 0.12 -10.39 5.81
CA ILE A 612 0.98 -10.13 6.97
C ILE A 612 0.91 -8.66 7.35
N GLY A 613 0.70 -8.38 8.65
CA GLY A 613 0.69 -7.02 9.16
C GLY A 613 -0.57 -6.20 8.83
N VAL A 614 -1.63 -6.86 8.38
CA VAL A 614 -2.96 -6.28 8.12
C VAL A 614 -3.99 -6.96 9.01
N SER A 615 -5.08 -6.29 9.33
CA SER A 615 -6.16 -6.88 10.13
C SER A 615 -7.49 -6.17 9.91
N ASP A 616 -8.57 -6.93 10.01
CA ASP A 616 -9.93 -6.43 10.05
C ASP A 616 -10.26 -5.79 11.40
N ARG A 617 -11.19 -4.81 11.39
CA ARG A 617 -11.66 -4.08 12.57
C ARG A 617 -13.18 -3.88 12.50
N LEU A 618 -13.79 -3.53 13.65
CA LEU A 618 -15.21 -3.17 13.74
C LEU A 618 -15.43 -1.67 13.50
N HIS A 619 -15.09 -1.21 12.32
CA HIS A 619 -15.47 0.10 11.81
C HIS A 619 -16.45 -0.04 10.65
N TYR A 620 -17.06 1.06 10.22
CA TYR A 620 -17.87 1.08 9.01
C TYR A 620 -17.01 0.70 7.79
N ASP A 621 -17.53 -0.26 7.02
CA ASP A 621 -16.85 -0.75 5.82
C ASP A 621 -17.91 -0.85 4.70
N PRO A 622 -17.78 -0.07 3.60
CA PRO A 622 -18.75 -0.02 2.53
C PRO A 622 -18.90 -1.35 1.80
N GLU A 623 -17.84 -2.14 1.65
CA GLU A 623 -17.86 -3.44 0.99
C GLU A 623 -18.68 -4.45 1.79
N VAL A 624 -18.40 -4.51 3.10
CA VAL A 624 -19.14 -5.37 4.04
C VAL A 624 -20.61 -4.98 4.09
N GLN A 625 -20.92 -3.69 4.17
CA GLN A 625 -22.31 -3.20 4.23
C GLN A 625 -23.04 -3.41 2.90
N PHE A 626 -22.35 -3.29 1.76
CA PHE A 626 -22.93 -3.62 0.47
C PHE A 626 -23.34 -5.09 0.41
N LEU A 627 -22.42 -6.01 0.71
CA LEU A 627 -22.68 -7.45 0.70
C LEU A 627 -23.79 -7.83 1.69
N ALA A 628 -23.79 -7.26 2.88
CA ALA A 628 -24.84 -7.48 3.88
C ALA A 628 -26.20 -6.92 3.44
N SER A 629 -26.23 -5.79 2.73
CA SER A 629 -27.47 -5.22 2.19
C SER A 629 -28.16 -6.14 1.17
N LEU A 630 -27.36 -6.92 0.41
CA LEU A 630 -27.88 -7.94 -0.51
C LEU A 630 -28.52 -9.13 0.22
N GLY A 631 -28.40 -9.20 1.55
CA GLY A 631 -28.99 -10.26 2.37
C GLY A 631 -28.03 -11.39 2.73
N TYR A 632 -26.73 -11.18 2.60
CA TYR A 632 -25.70 -12.16 2.93
C TYR A 632 -25.08 -11.88 4.30
N ALA A 633 -24.74 -12.93 5.04
CA ALA A 633 -23.81 -12.80 6.17
C ALA A 633 -22.39 -12.62 5.61
N VAL A 634 -21.59 -11.77 6.24
CA VAL A 634 -20.19 -11.55 5.85
C VAL A 634 -19.28 -11.93 7.01
N LEU A 635 -18.40 -12.90 6.78
CA LEU A 635 -17.40 -13.39 7.74
C LEU A 635 -16.03 -12.86 7.36
N ARG A 636 -15.41 -12.07 8.25
CA ARG A 636 -14.03 -11.60 8.17
C ARG A 636 -13.21 -12.25 9.29
N VAL A 637 -11.96 -12.60 9.00
CA VAL A 637 -11.14 -13.39 9.93
C VAL A 637 -9.75 -12.77 10.08
N ASN A 638 -9.34 -12.47 11.30
CA ASN A 638 -7.96 -12.17 11.61
C ASN A 638 -7.21 -13.48 11.85
N PHE A 639 -6.74 -14.06 10.75
CA PHE A 639 -5.97 -15.30 10.71
C PHE A 639 -4.52 -15.04 11.16
N ARG A 640 -3.73 -16.12 11.38
CA ARG A 640 -2.28 -15.99 11.65
C ARG A 640 -1.60 -15.09 10.62
N GLY A 641 -0.71 -14.22 11.07
CA GLY A 641 -0.11 -13.18 10.23
C GLY A 641 -0.75 -11.81 10.40
N SER A 642 -2.00 -11.73 10.88
CA SER A 642 -2.69 -10.44 11.10
C SER A 642 -2.01 -9.59 12.17
N GLU A 643 -2.15 -8.25 12.05
CA GLU A 643 -1.56 -7.27 12.95
C GLU A 643 -2.40 -7.04 14.22
N GLY A 644 -1.72 -6.67 15.30
CA GLY A 644 -2.37 -6.27 16.56
C GLY A 644 -2.39 -7.35 17.63
N TYR A 645 -1.89 -8.55 17.32
CA TYR A 645 -1.91 -9.72 18.20
C TYR A 645 -0.51 -10.14 18.68
N GLY A 646 0.48 -9.29 18.48
CA GLY A 646 1.87 -9.51 18.86
C GLY A 646 2.71 -10.23 17.82
N LYS A 647 4.02 -10.22 18.05
CA LYS A 647 5.06 -10.68 17.10
C LYS A 647 4.88 -12.14 16.70
N ALA A 648 4.72 -13.05 17.67
CA ALA A 648 4.61 -14.49 17.38
C ALA A 648 3.37 -14.82 16.51
N PHE A 649 2.25 -14.12 16.72
CA PHE A 649 1.06 -14.30 15.90
C PHE A 649 1.27 -13.82 14.46
N ARG A 650 1.93 -12.68 14.29
CA ARG A 650 2.28 -12.15 12.97
C ARG A 650 3.25 -13.09 12.24
N GLU A 651 4.30 -13.56 12.91
CA GLU A 651 5.29 -14.46 12.32
C GLU A 651 4.74 -15.86 12.02
N ALA A 652 3.72 -16.31 12.76
CA ALA A 652 3.04 -17.58 12.49
C ALA A 652 2.34 -17.62 11.10
N GLY A 653 2.14 -16.48 10.46
CA GLY A 653 1.60 -16.40 9.10
C GLY A 653 2.67 -16.47 8.00
N TYR A 654 3.96 -16.37 8.34
CA TYR A 654 5.04 -16.38 7.35
C TYR A 654 5.06 -17.73 6.62
N ARG A 655 5.06 -17.67 5.29
CA ARG A 655 5.08 -18.84 4.39
C ARG A 655 3.84 -19.72 4.47
N GLU A 656 2.78 -19.34 5.22
CA GLU A 656 1.54 -20.11 5.42
C GLU A 656 0.44 -19.79 4.40
N TYR A 657 0.84 -19.29 3.25
CA TYR A 657 -0.04 -18.97 2.12
C TYR A 657 -0.59 -20.24 1.49
N GLY A 658 -1.89 -20.41 1.49
CA GLY A 658 -2.59 -21.59 0.95
C GLY A 658 -2.67 -22.76 1.93
N THR A 659 -2.13 -22.61 3.15
CA THR A 659 -2.03 -23.66 4.17
C THR A 659 -2.63 -23.21 5.50
N GLY A 660 -1.82 -22.81 6.48
CA GLY A 660 -2.26 -22.48 7.83
C GLY A 660 -3.19 -21.27 7.90
N ILE A 661 -3.04 -20.28 7.02
CA ILE A 661 -3.96 -19.14 6.96
C ILE A 661 -5.37 -19.59 6.57
N GLU A 662 -5.50 -20.39 5.52
CA GLU A 662 -6.79 -20.92 5.10
C GLU A 662 -7.38 -21.92 6.11
N ASP A 663 -6.54 -22.67 6.85
CA ASP A 663 -7.01 -23.53 7.95
C ASP A 663 -7.64 -22.71 9.09
N ASP A 664 -7.10 -21.53 9.40
CA ASP A 664 -7.70 -20.59 10.36
C ASP A 664 -9.05 -20.07 9.87
N ILE A 665 -9.14 -19.72 8.56
CA ILE A 665 -10.41 -19.32 7.94
C ILE A 665 -11.42 -20.44 7.98
N ASP A 666 -11.03 -21.69 7.69
CA ASP A 666 -11.91 -22.84 7.78
C ASP A 666 -12.43 -23.08 9.20
N ALA A 667 -11.58 -22.89 10.22
CA ALA A 667 -12.01 -22.97 11.61
C ALA A 667 -13.05 -21.89 11.95
N ALA A 668 -12.88 -20.66 11.43
CA ALA A 668 -13.87 -19.58 11.57
C ALA A 668 -15.20 -19.90 10.88
N ILE A 669 -15.15 -20.49 9.68
CA ILE A 669 -16.35 -20.93 8.95
C ILE A 669 -17.11 -21.98 9.78
N ARG A 670 -16.42 -23.01 10.30
CA ARG A 670 -17.04 -24.03 11.16
C ARG A 670 -17.69 -23.41 12.40
N HIS A 671 -17.02 -22.47 13.04
CA HIS A 671 -17.58 -21.74 14.17
C HIS A 671 -18.82 -20.94 13.77
N ALA A 672 -18.74 -20.16 12.68
CA ALA A 672 -19.86 -19.35 12.21
C ALA A 672 -21.10 -20.21 11.87
N VAL A 673 -20.94 -21.34 11.18
CA VAL A 673 -22.01 -22.28 10.85
C VAL A 673 -22.67 -22.88 12.09
N ALA A 674 -21.90 -23.13 13.14
CA ALA A 674 -22.41 -23.71 14.40
C ALA A 674 -23.17 -22.71 15.28
N HIS A 675 -22.81 -21.42 15.25
CA HIS A 675 -23.29 -20.45 16.26
C HIS A 675 -24.14 -19.32 15.68
N TYR A 676 -24.17 -19.12 14.37
CA TYR A 676 -24.89 -18.03 13.72
C TYR A 676 -25.90 -18.55 12.69
N PRO A 677 -26.92 -17.76 12.33
CA PRO A 677 -27.96 -18.17 11.40
C PRO A 677 -27.48 -18.13 9.94
N VAL A 678 -26.42 -18.86 9.64
CA VAL A 678 -25.87 -18.98 8.28
C VAL A 678 -26.22 -20.29 7.61
N ASP A 679 -26.36 -20.27 6.29
CA ASP A 679 -26.66 -21.45 5.48
C ASP A 679 -25.36 -22.03 4.91
N ALA A 680 -24.90 -23.11 5.52
CA ALA A 680 -23.66 -23.80 5.11
C ALA A 680 -23.71 -24.38 3.68
N SER A 681 -24.89 -24.50 3.07
CA SER A 681 -25.05 -24.99 1.70
C SER A 681 -24.93 -23.88 0.66
N ARG A 682 -24.87 -22.60 1.09
CA ARG A 682 -24.78 -21.41 0.24
C ARG A 682 -23.66 -20.50 0.71
N MET A 683 -22.42 -20.81 0.28
CA MET A 683 -21.25 -20.02 0.61
C MET A 683 -20.54 -19.53 -0.66
N CYS A 684 -19.99 -18.33 -0.65
CA CYS A 684 -19.12 -17.77 -1.68
C CYS A 684 -17.87 -17.19 -1.02
N ALA A 685 -16.70 -17.43 -1.61
CA ALA A 685 -15.45 -16.80 -1.21
C ALA A 685 -15.28 -15.51 -2.04
N VAL A 686 -15.05 -14.39 -1.39
CA VAL A 686 -14.89 -13.08 -2.03
C VAL A 686 -13.74 -12.35 -1.35
N GLY A 687 -12.83 -11.77 -2.10
CA GLY A 687 -11.76 -10.97 -1.48
C GLY A 687 -10.89 -10.24 -2.49
N SER A 688 -10.10 -9.31 -1.96
CA SER A 688 -9.19 -8.48 -2.74
C SER A 688 -7.73 -8.80 -2.41
N SER A 689 -6.83 -8.68 -3.41
CA SER A 689 -5.39 -8.91 -3.25
C SER A 689 -5.11 -10.32 -2.72
N TYR A 690 -4.45 -10.45 -1.54
CA TYR A 690 -4.33 -11.74 -0.87
C TYR A 690 -5.69 -12.39 -0.63
N GLY A 691 -6.71 -11.63 -0.22
CA GLY A 691 -8.08 -12.15 -0.06
C GLY A 691 -8.64 -12.76 -1.34
N GLY A 692 -8.30 -12.20 -2.50
CA GLY A 692 -8.64 -12.76 -3.83
C GLY A 692 -7.92 -14.08 -4.10
N TYR A 693 -6.63 -14.17 -3.74
CA TYR A 693 -5.87 -15.42 -3.76
C TYR A 693 -6.49 -16.47 -2.84
N SER A 694 -6.75 -16.12 -1.57
CA SER A 694 -7.35 -17.01 -0.58
C SER A 694 -8.73 -17.50 -1.02
N SER A 695 -9.53 -16.66 -1.69
CA SER A 695 -10.83 -17.04 -2.26
C SER A 695 -10.71 -18.12 -3.31
N LEU A 696 -9.71 -18.05 -4.19
CA LEU A 696 -9.41 -19.09 -5.18
C LEU A 696 -8.90 -20.37 -4.50
N VAL A 697 -8.01 -20.26 -3.51
CA VAL A 697 -7.49 -21.40 -2.74
C VAL A 697 -8.61 -22.13 -1.99
N MET A 698 -9.51 -21.40 -1.33
CA MET A 698 -10.67 -21.99 -0.66
C MET A 698 -11.56 -22.76 -1.64
N ALA A 699 -11.79 -22.22 -2.82
CA ALA A 699 -12.57 -22.85 -3.88
C ALA A 699 -11.92 -24.15 -4.41
N ILE A 700 -10.57 -24.20 -4.43
CA ILE A 700 -9.79 -25.38 -4.81
C ILE A 700 -9.81 -26.42 -3.68
N ARG A 701 -9.53 -26.00 -2.44
CA ARG A 701 -9.43 -26.91 -1.28
C ARG A 701 -10.77 -27.50 -0.85
N TRP A 702 -11.87 -26.74 -0.98
CA TRP A 702 -13.19 -27.13 -0.49
C TRP A 702 -14.30 -26.90 -1.56
N PRO A 703 -14.20 -27.51 -2.74
CA PRO A 703 -15.11 -27.25 -3.87
C PRO A 703 -16.57 -27.56 -3.56
N ASP A 704 -16.84 -28.54 -2.67
CA ASP A 704 -18.20 -28.92 -2.30
C ASP A 704 -18.86 -27.96 -1.28
N ARG A 705 -18.10 -27.07 -0.68
CA ARG A 705 -18.61 -26.11 0.33
C ARG A 705 -18.99 -24.78 -0.28
N PHE A 706 -18.29 -24.36 -1.34
CA PHE A 706 -18.51 -23.09 -1.99
C PHE A 706 -19.31 -23.25 -3.28
N ARG A 707 -20.16 -22.28 -3.56
CA ARG A 707 -20.92 -22.18 -4.82
C ARG A 707 -20.25 -21.28 -5.83
N CYS A 708 -19.43 -20.35 -5.37
CA CYS A 708 -18.71 -19.40 -6.22
C CYS A 708 -17.48 -18.84 -5.53
N ALA A 709 -16.59 -18.24 -6.33
CA ALA A 709 -15.44 -17.47 -5.86
C ALA A 709 -15.30 -16.19 -6.66
N ILE A 710 -14.95 -15.10 -5.99
CA ILE A 710 -14.64 -13.80 -6.60
C ILE A 710 -13.24 -13.37 -6.17
N SER A 711 -12.38 -13.15 -7.14
CA SER A 711 -11.01 -12.68 -6.95
C SER A 711 -10.86 -11.27 -7.52
N ILE A 712 -10.66 -10.28 -6.65
CA ILE A 712 -10.46 -8.88 -7.01
C ILE A 712 -8.97 -8.58 -6.88
N ALA A 713 -8.30 -8.20 -7.96
CA ALA A 713 -6.86 -7.92 -8.00
C ALA A 713 -6.03 -9.02 -7.30
N GLY A 714 -6.45 -10.30 -7.47
CA GLY A 714 -5.92 -11.42 -6.68
C GLY A 714 -4.71 -12.08 -7.30
N VAL A 715 -3.80 -12.56 -6.45
CA VAL A 715 -2.63 -13.35 -6.86
C VAL A 715 -3.10 -14.73 -7.32
N SER A 716 -2.83 -15.12 -8.56
CA SER A 716 -3.10 -16.46 -9.09
C SER A 716 -1.86 -17.35 -9.10
N ASP A 717 -0.67 -16.75 -9.07
CA ASP A 717 0.63 -17.40 -9.16
C ASP A 717 1.61 -16.72 -8.19
N ARG A 718 2.01 -17.39 -7.13
CA ARG A 718 2.93 -16.86 -6.12
C ARG A 718 4.32 -16.57 -6.69
N ILE A 719 4.71 -17.30 -7.73
CA ILE A 719 6.01 -17.11 -8.40
C ILE A 719 5.97 -15.85 -9.26
N LEU A 720 4.87 -15.66 -10.02
CA LEU A 720 4.68 -14.45 -10.83
C LEU A 720 4.71 -13.17 -9.96
N PHE A 721 4.28 -13.24 -8.72
CA PHE A 721 4.34 -12.12 -7.79
C PHE A 721 5.77 -11.60 -7.57
N PHE A 722 6.81 -12.46 -7.68
CA PHE A 722 8.21 -12.05 -7.61
C PHE A 722 8.76 -11.48 -8.93
N THR A 723 8.11 -11.75 -10.05
CA THR A 723 8.63 -11.38 -11.38
C THR A 723 7.81 -10.28 -12.05
N ALA A 724 6.67 -9.89 -11.45
CA ALA A 724 5.77 -8.90 -12.05
C ALA A 724 5.25 -7.83 -11.05
N SER A 725 5.60 -7.91 -9.76
CA SER A 725 5.17 -6.94 -8.75
C SER A 725 6.16 -5.80 -8.56
N ASP A 726 5.64 -4.59 -8.33
CA ASP A 726 6.44 -3.45 -7.89
C ASP A 726 7.07 -3.63 -6.50
N SER A 727 6.58 -4.60 -5.70
CA SER A 727 7.16 -4.97 -4.41
C SER A 727 8.51 -5.67 -4.54
N ALA A 728 8.81 -6.28 -5.69
CA ALA A 728 10.05 -7.02 -5.92
C ALA A 728 11.19 -6.15 -6.49
N ARG A 729 11.00 -4.84 -6.63
CA ARG A 729 11.94 -3.97 -7.36
C ARG A 729 13.24 -3.64 -6.62
N ASP A 730 13.26 -3.60 -5.29
CA ASP A 730 14.49 -3.33 -4.53
C ASP A 730 14.93 -4.53 -3.72
N LYS A 731 16.25 -4.58 -3.42
CA LYS A 731 16.89 -5.73 -2.75
C LYS A 731 16.33 -5.98 -1.35
N THR A 732 15.98 -4.93 -0.61
CA THR A 732 15.47 -5.04 0.76
C THR A 732 14.06 -5.62 0.75
N THR A 733 13.20 -5.09 -0.11
CA THR A 733 11.82 -5.57 -0.26
C THR A 733 11.80 -7.00 -0.81
N ARG A 734 12.70 -7.36 -1.75
CA ARG A 734 12.85 -8.75 -2.24
C ARG A 734 13.19 -9.72 -1.12
N LYS A 735 14.17 -9.39 -0.26
CA LYS A 735 14.53 -10.22 0.90
C LYS A 735 13.35 -10.40 1.86
N GLU A 736 12.60 -9.33 2.09
CA GLU A 736 11.41 -9.40 2.93
C GLU A 736 10.32 -10.29 2.30
N MET A 737 10.07 -10.15 1.00
CA MET A 737 9.15 -11.05 0.28
C MET A 737 9.60 -12.51 0.37
N GLU A 738 10.90 -12.80 0.19
CA GLU A 738 11.44 -14.16 0.35
C GLU A 738 11.23 -14.71 1.76
N ARG A 739 11.32 -13.86 2.79
CA ARG A 739 11.06 -14.23 4.18
C ARG A 739 9.58 -14.53 4.42
N LEU A 740 8.71 -13.66 3.92
CA LEU A 740 7.26 -13.73 4.17
C LEU A 740 6.54 -14.77 3.30
N ILE A 741 6.95 -14.92 2.05
CA ILE A 741 6.21 -15.70 1.03
C ILE A 741 6.95 -17.01 0.68
N GLY A 742 8.28 -17.01 0.74
CA GLY A 742 9.17 -18.08 0.26
C GLY A 742 10.02 -17.62 -0.93
N ASN A 743 11.14 -18.29 -1.19
CA ASN A 743 12.08 -17.93 -2.25
C ASN A 743 11.82 -18.80 -3.52
N PRO A 744 11.51 -18.20 -4.68
CA PRO A 744 11.25 -18.98 -5.91
C PRO A 744 12.42 -19.85 -6.38
N HIS A 745 13.67 -19.57 -5.98
CA HIS A 745 14.81 -20.42 -6.33
C HIS A 745 14.86 -21.71 -5.50
N THR A 746 14.43 -21.66 -4.24
CA THR A 746 14.54 -22.80 -3.31
C THR A 746 13.20 -23.45 -3.01
N ASP A 747 12.10 -22.69 -3.06
CA ASP A 747 10.78 -23.11 -2.65
C ASP A 747 9.80 -23.30 -3.84
N LEU A 748 10.33 -23.41 -5.07
CA LEU A 748 9.55 -23.39 -6.32
C LEU A 748 8.37 -24.38 -6.31
N GLU A 749 8.59 -25.62 -5.92
CA GLU A 749 7.54 -26.66 -5.93
C GLU A 749 6.47 -26.40 -4.85
N ALA A 750 6.85 -25.91 -3.67
CA ALA A 750 5.91 -25.53 -2.63
C ALA A 750 5.07 -24.31 -3.06
N MET A 751 5.68 -23.36 -3.76
CA MET A 751 4.97 -22.19 -4.30
C MET A 751 4.00 -22.60 -5.41
N LYS A 752 4.38 -23.51 -6.29
CA LYS A 752 3.47 -24.09 -7.30
C LYS A 752 2.30 -24.81 -6.66
N ALA A 753 2.58 -25.65 -5.64
CA ALA A 753 1.56 -26.43 -4.94
C ALA A 753 0.48 -25.57 -4.25
N SER A 754 0.77 -24.32 -3.95
CA SER A 754 -0.16 -23.36 -3.35
C SER A 754 -0.61 -22.22 -4.30
N SER A 755 -0.22 -22.26 -5.57
CA SER A 755 -0.62 -21.27 -6.57
C SER A 755 -1.86 -21.73 -7.36
N PRO A 756 -2.98 -20.99 -7.30
CA PRO A 756 -4.23 -21.40 -7.96
C PRO A 756 -4.09 -21.74 -9.45
N ILE A 757 -3.18 -21.08 -10.16
CA ILE A 757 -2.99 -21.30 -11.59
C ILE A 757 -2.58 -22.71 -11.97
N TYR A 758 -1.78 -23.38 -11.13
CA TYR A 758 -1.35 -24.76 -11.37
C TYR A 758 -2.41 -25.79 -10.96
N HIS A 759 -3.45 -25.34 -10.24
CA HIS A 759 -4.62 -26.11 -9.81
C HIS A 759 -5.92 -25.66 -10.48
N TYR A 760 -5.83 -25.02 -11.63
CA TYR A 760 -6.99 -24.44 -12.33
C TYR A 760 -8.08 -25.48 -12.63
N LYS A 761 -7.72 -26.75 -12.82
CA LYS A 761 -8.67 -27.85 -13.04
C LYS A 761 -9.53 -28.17 -11.83
N ASP A 762 -9.07 -27.81 -10.64
CA ASP A 762 -9.80 -28.01 -9.38
C ASP A 762 -10.76 -26.85 -9.05
N LEU A 763 -10.65 -25.72 -9.74
CA LEU A 763 -11.60 -24.61 -9.72
C LEU A 763 -12.90 -24.98 -10.48
N LYS A 764 -13.69 -25.91 -9.94
CA LYS A 764 -14.89 -26.48 -10.60
C LYS A 764 -16.13 -25.59 -10.50
N LEU A 765 -16.12 -24.59 -9.65
CA LEU A 765 -17.24 -23.69 -9.42
C LEU A 765 -17.10 -22.41 -10.27
N PRO A 766 -18.19 -21.64 -10.43
CA PRO A 766 -18.13 -20.33 -11.09
C PRO A 766 -17.13 -19.39 -10.43
N VAL A 767 -16.25 -18.80 -11.25
CA VAL A 767 -15.22 -17.85 -10.83
C VAL A 767 -15.49 -16.50 -11.48
N MET A 768 -15.41 -15.44 -10.70
CA MET A 768 -15.37 -14.07 -11.20
C MET A 768 -14.00 -13.46 -10.90
N ILE A 769 -13.39 -12.83 -11.90
CA ILE A 769 -12.10 -12.14 -11.80
C ILE A 769 -12.32 -10.66 -12.08
N VAL A 770 -11.85 -9.80 -11.18
CA VAL A 770 -11.88 -8.33 -11.35
C VAL A 770 -10.46 -7.81 -11.27
N HIS A 771 -10.03 -6.98 -12.24
CA HIS A 771 -8.65 -6.47 -12.25
C HIS A 771 -8.52 -5.11 -12.94
N GLY A 772 -7.61 -4.27 -12.43
CA GLY A 772 -7.16 -3.03 -13.09
C GLY A 772 -5.97 -3.30 -14.02
N THR A 773 -5.93 -2.64 -15.19
CA THR A 773 -4.82 -2.87 -16.15
C THR A 773 -3.51 -2.21 -15.74
N GLU A 774 -3.54 -1.24 -14.83
CA GLU A 774 -2.36 -0.55 -14.26
C GLU A 774 -2.07 -0.99 -12.82
N ASP A 775 -2.49 -2.21 -12.45
CA ASP A 775 -2.11 -2.81 -11.19
C ASP A 775 -0.63 -3.23 -11.21
N TYR A 776 0.21 -2.46 -10.54
CA TYR A 776 1.65 -2.75 -10.43
C TYR A 776 1.98 -3.60 -9.19
N ARG A 777 1.04 -3.75 -8.24
CA ARG A 777 1.21 -4.58 -7.05
C ARG A 777 0.97 -6.07 -7.36
N VAL A 778 -0.14 -6.35 -8.02
CA VAL A 778 -0.51 -7.67 -8.55
C VAL A 778 -0.76 -7.48 -10.05
N ASP A 779 0.28 -7.63 -10.87
CA ASP A 779 0.19 -7.34 -12.31
C ASP A 779 -1.00 -8.04 -12.97
N TYR A 780 -1.67 -7.37 -13.88
CA TYR A 780 -2.82 -7.89 -14.63
C TYR A 780 -2.53 -9.24 -15.32
N GLU A 781 -1.27 -9.60 -15.49
CA GLU A 781 -0.86 -10.92 -15.99
C GLU A 781 -1.37 -12.08 -15.13
N HIS A 782 -1.56 -11.87 -13.81
CA HIS A 782 -2.20 -12.85 -12.92
C HIS A 782 -3.62 -13.20 -13.38
N ALA A 783 -4.43 -12.21 -13.68
CA ALA A 783 -5.79 -12.40 -14.19
C ALA A 783 -5.78 -13.05 -15.58
N ARG A 784 -4.92 -12.59 -16.49
CA ARG A 784 -4.80 -13.11 -17.86
C ARG A 784 -4.36 -14.57 -17.90
N ARG A 785 -3.36 -14.94 -17.11
CA ARG A 785 -2.89 -16.34 -17.02
C ARG A 785 -4.00 -17.26 -16.50
N LEU A 786 -4.66 -16.89 -15.40
CA LEU A 786 -5.73 -17.69 -14.84
C LEU A 786 -6.93 -17.81 -15.79
N GLN A 787 -7.35 -16.71 -16.41
CA GLN A 787 -8.38 -16.74 -17.45
C GLN A 787 -8.04 -17.74 -18.55
N ARG A 788 -6.84 -17.65 -19.12
CA ARG A 788 -6.38 -18.52 -20.19
C ARG A 788 -6.40 -19.99 -19.80
N MET A 789 -5.99 -20.32 -18.57
CA MET A 789 -6.00 -21.70 -18.12
C MET A 789 -7.42 -22.24 -17.92
N LEU A 790 -8.33 -21.41 -17.40
CA LEU A 790 -9.76 -21.79 -17.28
C LEU A 790 -10.46 -21.90 -18.66
N GLU A 791 -10.09 -21.08 -19.63
CA GLU A 791 -10.56 -21.21 -21.02
C GLU A 791 -10.12 -22.51 -21.67
N ILE A 792 -8.86 -22.92 -21.47
CA ILE A 792 -8.33 -24.22 -21.96
C ILE A 792 -9.11 -25.38 -21.35
N ASP A 793 -9.54 -25.27 -20.12
CA ASP A 793 -10.35 -26.29 -19.43
C ASP A 793 -11.86 -26.22 -19.80
N GLY A 794 -12.23 -25.33 -20.73
CA GLY A 794 -13.62 -25.16 -21.15
C GLY A 794 -14.54 -24.46 -20.16
N ARG A 795 -13.98 -23.79 -19.16
CA ARG A 795 -14.69 -23.06 -18.10
C ARG A 795 -14.27 -21.60 -18.04
N PRO A 796 -14.53 -20.81 -19.09
CA PRO A 796 -14.15 -19.41 -19.13
C PRO A 796 -14.74 -18.64 -17.95
N PRO A 797 -13.94 -17.87 -17.20
CA PRO A 797 -14.42 -17.13 -16.04
C PRO A 797 -15.28 -15.93 -16.48
N ILE A 798 -16.09 -15.45 -15.56
CA ILE A 798 -16.73 -14.14 -15.65
C ILE A 798 -15.71 -13.12 -15.17
N GLY A 799 -15.72 -11.89 -15.74
CA GLY A 799 -14.78 -10.89 -15.25
C GLY A 799 -15.06 -9.49 -15.68
N LEU A 800 -14.41 -8.57 -14.98
CA LEU A 800 -14.37 -7.15 -15.26
C LEU A 800 -12.92 -6.69 -15.27
N VAL A 801 -12.55 -6.00 -16.35
CA VAL A 801 -11.23 -5.39 -16.49
C VAL A 801 -11.44 -3.89 -16.62
N PHE A 802 -10.70 -3.14 -15.82
CA PHE A 802 -10.80 -1.69 -15.80
C PHE A 802 -9.51 -1.06 -16.31
N GLU A 803 -9.62 -0.40 -17.45
CA GLU A 803 -8.50 0.34 -18.03
C GLU A 803 -8.13 1.55 -17.15
N HIS A 804 -6.82 1.75 -16.96
CA HIS A 804 -6.27 2.84 -16.14
C HIS A 804 -6.74 2.83 -14.68
N GLU A 805 -7.00 1.66 -14.13
CA GLU A 805 -7.16 1.43 -12.69
C GLU A 805 -5.99 0.61 -12.16
N GLY A 806 -5.59 0.93 -10.91
CA GLY A 806 -4.49 0.31 -10.20
C GLY A 806 -4.90 -0.91 -9.38
N HIS A 807 -4.20 -1.10 -8.22
CA HIS A 807 -4.49 -2.19 -7.29
C HIS A 807 -5.83 -2.03 -6.56
N GLY A 808 -6.39 -0.84 -6.52
CA GLY A 808 -7.76 -0.51 -6.11
C GLY A 808 -8.54 0.04 -7.31
N ILE A 809 -9.85 -0.18 -7.33
CA ILE A 809 -10.74 0.47 -8.29
C ILE A 809 -11.24 1.75 -7.61
N GLU A 810 -10.87 2.92 -8.15
CA GLU A 810 -11.09 4.20 -7.48
C GLU A 810 -12.11 5.10 -8.20
N LYS A 811 -12.17 5.00 -9.53
CA LYS A 811 -13.13 5.82 -10.30
C LYS A 811 -14.56 5.41 -9.97
N LYS A 812 -15.40 6.38 -9.61
CA LYS A 812 -16.79 6.14 -9.13
C LYS A 812 -17.62 5.28 -10.09
N GLU A 813 -17.52 5.52 -11.38
CA GLU A 813 -18.21 4.74 -12.43
C GLU A 813 -17.71 3.30 -12.52
N ASN A 814 -16.42 3.07 -12.30
CA ASN A 814 -15.82 1.75 -12.28
C ASN A 814 -16.18 0.99 -11.00
N LEU A 815 -16.17 1.64 -9.83
CA LEU A 815 -16.69 1.10 -8.58
C LEU A 815 -18.16 0.66 -8.72
N GLN A 816 -19.00 1.51 -9.31
CA GLN A 816 -20.40 1.17 -9.54
C GLN A 816 -20.55 -0.05 -10.47
N THR A 817 -19.77 -0.12 -11.54
CA THR A 817 -19.75 -1.25 -12.47
C THR A 817 -19.29 -2.52 -11.77
N MET A 818 -18.20 -2.44 -10.98
CA MET A 818 -17.64 -3.57 -10.25
C MET A 818 -18.65 -4.16 -9.26
N TRP A 819 -19.17 -3.35 -8.35
CA TRP A 819 -20.06 -3.85 -7.29
C TRP A 819 -21.42 -4.26 -7.82
N SER A 820 -21.94 -3.61 -8.87
CA SER A 820 -23.12 -4.08 -9.59
C SER A 820 -22.89 -5.45 -10.25
N GLY A 821 -21.72 -5.65 -10.88
CA GLY A 821 -21.35 -6.94 -11.45
C GLY A 821 -21.20 -8.04 -10.40
N ILE A 822 -20.58 -7.72 -9.26
CA ILE A 822 -20.45 -8.63 -8.11
C ILE A 822 -21.86 -9.01 -7.58
N ALA A 823 -22.75 -8.05 -7.41
CA ALA A 823 -24.13 -8.32 -6.98
C ALA A 823 -24.87 -9.26 -7.95
N GLY A 824 -24.78 -9.00 -9.26
CA GLY A 824 -25.40 -9.86 -10.28
C GLY A 824 -24.83 -11.27 -10.28
N PHE A 825 -23.52 -11.40 -10.09
CA PHE A 825 -22.85 -12.69 -9.98
C PHE A 825 -23.31 -13.47 -8.72
N LEU A 826 -23.29 -12.83 -7.55
CA LEU A 826 -23.74 -13.45 -6.29
C LEU A 826 -25.21 -13.85 -6.34
N GLN A 827 -26.10 -12.99 -6.81
CA GLN A 827 -27.52 -13.30 -6.97
C GLN A 827 -27.74 -14.50 -7.90
N THR A 828 -26.94 -14.64 -8.94
CA THR A 828 -27.05 -15.76 -9.89
C THR A 828 -26.57 -17.09 -9.31
N TYR A 829 -25.46 -17.09 -8.60
CA TYR A 829 -24.81 -18.34 -8.20
C TYR A 829 -25.03 -18.71 -6.73
N LEU A 830 -25.25 -17.71 -5.86
CA LEU A 830 -25.42 -17.94 -4.43
C LEU A 830 -26.89 -18.03 -4.01
N ASP A 831 -27.79 -17.27 -4.65
CA ASP A 831 -29.23 -17.29 -4.33
C ASP A 831 -30.00 -18.42 -5.04
N ALA A 832 -29.45 -18.98 -6.10
CA ALA A 832 -30.10 -20.08 -6.83
C ALA A 832 -30.40 -21.28 -5.91
N PRO A 833 -31.59 -21.91 -6.03
CA PRO A 833 -31.92 -23.11 -5.24
C PRO A 833 -30.88 -24.23 -5.41
N PRO A 834 -30.65 -25.07 -4.39
CA PRO A 834 -29.77 -26.23 -4.53
C PRO A 834 -30.25 -27.13 -5.68
N GLY A 835 -29.34 -27.44 -6.60
CA GLY A 835 -29.67 -28.30 -7.76
C GLY A 835 -30.13 -27.59 -9.02
N SER A 836 -30.38 -26.27 -8.98
CA SER A 836 -30.59 -25.45 -10.18
C SER A 836 -29.25 -24.99 -10.80
N GLY A 837 -28.25 -25.86 -10.84
CA GLY A 837 -27.01 -25.58 -11.54
C GLY A 837 -27.36 -25.13 -12.94
N GLY A 838 -27.28 -23.81 -13.17
CA GLY A 838 -27.56 -23.21 -14.46
C GLY A 838 -26.67 -23.92 -15.49
N THR A 839 -27.26 -24.73 -16.27
CA THR A 839 -26.67 -25.20 -17.53
C THR A 839 -26.31 -23.92 -18.25
N VAL A 840 -25.03 -23.59 -18.20
CA VAL A 840 -24.45 -22.53 -19.04
C VAL A 840 -24.80 -22.96 -20.47
N GLY A 841 -25.79 -22.31 -21.04
CA GLY A 841 -26.14 -22.51 -22.44
C GLY A 841 -24.86 -22.26 -23.25
N HIS A 842 -24.50 -23.26 -24.05
CA HIS A 842 -23.42 -23.23 -25.04
C HIS A 842 -23.59 -22.09 -26.05
#